data_e68aaadd1c8c59a7c31072823b9b8b72
#
_entry.id   e68aaadd1c8c59a7c31072823b9b8b72
#
_cell.length_a   1.000
_cell.length_b   1.000
_cell.length_c   1.000
_cell.angle_alpha   90.00
_cell.angle_beta   90.00
_cell.angle_gamma   90.00
#
_symmetry.space_group_name_H-M   'P 1'
#
loop_
_entity.id
_entity.type
_entity.pdbx_description
1 polymer ?
#
loop_
_entity_poly.entity_id
_entity_poly.type
_entity_poly.pdbx_seq_one_letter_code
_entity_poly.pdbx_strand_id
1 'polypeptide(L)'
;MGPLIKRLPRELVHNIGKYLGIFLLMAVSIALTSGFLLAAHSISVIIDDMPETYVIEDGRFTTAFEATDEQLDAVRDAASDSGGIELYKNYSFDASFEKTQGDNARNCTVRTFEHRTQVDLAAYAQGGEPQAADEVAIDRVFATNNDVSMGDTVALNGVEFHVVGIMTLADNQALFQSNSDFTVNTLSFGVAEVSSEGFKALENTGFLPSYTYSYRFADRDLSVADRVDIEKDMVSALSDAHANVTDLTDVDSNQGIGYAKDDVAGDSAMWMTLLYIIIVIMAFVFVVLTSGMIEEESAIIGTLLASGYRRRELVAHYLALPCIVGIAAAAVGNVVGFTLMSEPMRNLYYGSYSLPPYYATWSWGVFFQTTVVPVAVLVLVTLVGLLRKMGHTPLQFLRHETSKGGVKRGFALPERLSFTARFRLRVFLRNLGNFATLFVGIGFASLLLLFSLAILPTMSHYAENLHNTVVAQHQYSLKAPLELEGTSDEREAWKAADTLQGVEGARLSALENAADDVQEKADALKVAAEALQVEPTLEAMQKAQDAQNAFAKSQDALNSELDGVAADLGATRDDVVDMIDKVSDLNLDDENVHPVNTVDNGADTIAQAEKFAVYTLQYNRGEGNGEETIAVYGVQEGSRYWTDMDLGSGKAVFGGGLVDKFGFKQGDAIDLYDKYEDKTHTLTFTGDEGTWGTKSTMNIYMSLDDFNAMFGNDAAYFNGYVSDEPLTLDSRYVASDLTPSDMDAIGEQFTDMMDDMIGMLVGMSVFIFLVFMYLLTKSVIDHSARSISYMKVFGYRDREVSKLYVRSITWCVVVSLIVCQPLIIVSLTAIFKAMLLSYSGNIEIYVPLTCILEVIATGFATYLVVALLHVRHIKKVPLALALKNAE
;
A
#
# COMPACT_ATOMS: atom_id res chain seq x y z
N MET A 1 -34.36 -19.01 40.12
CA MET A 1 -34.13 -17.81 39.31
C MET A 1 -35.34 -16.87 39.14
N GLY A 2 -36.61 -17.31 39.37
CA GLY A 2 -37.79 -16.49 39.08
C GLY A 2 -37.85 -15.08 39.71
N PRO A 3 -37.56 -14.87 41.00
CA PRO A 3 -37.62 -13.53 41.59
C PRO A 3 -36.48 -12.57 41.13
N LEU A 4 -35.29 -13.08 40.88
CA LEU A 4 -34.14 -12.29 40.46
C LEU A 4 -34.28 -11.78 39.00
N ILE A 5 -34.93 -12.52 38.12
CA ILE A 5 -35.18 -12.10 36.73
C ILE A 5 -36.06 -10.85 36.69
N LYS A 6 -37.07 -10.74 37.55
CA LYS A 6 -37.95 -9.54 37.62
C LYS A 6 -37.20 -8.26 38.04
N ARG A 7 -36.00 -8.40 38.63
CA ARG A 7 -35.15 -7.28 39.04
C ARG A 7 -34.38 -6.68 37.86
N LEU A 8 -34.02 -7.47 36.83
CA LEU A 8 -33.17 -7.04 35.70
C LEU A 8 -33.68 -5.78 35.00
N PRO A 9 -34.97 -5.65 34.59
CA PRO A 9 -35.46 -4.44 33.94
C PRO A 9 -35.40 -3.21 34.87
N ARG A 10 -35.65 -3.35 36.15
CA ARG A 10 -35.58 -2.27 37.11
C ARG A 10 -34.15 -1.82 37.35
N GLU A 11 -33.19 -2.71 37.36
CA GLU A 11 -31.77 -2.43 37.51
C GLU A 11 -31.22 -1.75 36.27
N LEU A 12 -31.65 -2.16 35.07
CA LEU A 12 -31.32 -1.51 33.80
C LEU A 12 -31.76 -0.03 33.80
N VAL A 13 -33.02 0.24 34.15
CA VAL A 13 -33.58 1.58 34.23
C VAL A 13 -32.90 2.42 35.31
N HIS A 14 -32.61 1.85 36.49
CA HIS A 14 -31.94 2.57 37.57
C HIS A 14 -30.49 2.95 37.21
N ASN A 15 -29.78 2.07 36.52
CA ASN A 15 -28.39 2.26 36.10
C ASN A 15 -28.23 2.55 34.61
N ILE A 16 -29.24 3.12 33.95
CA ILE A 16 -29.29 3.30 32.51
C ILE A 16 -28.05 4.00 31.93
N GLY A 17 -27.48 4.99 32.62
CA GLY A 17 -26.31 5.69 32.15
C GLY A 17 -25.03 4.83 32.13
N LYS A 18 -24.91 3.78 32.93
CA LYS A 18 -23.80 2.81 32.90
C LYS A 18 -23.96 1.85 31.73
N TYR A 19 -25.15 1.25 31.64
CA TYR A 19 -25.44 0.25 30.58
C TYR A 19 -25.52 0.88 29.20
N LEU A 20 -26.04 2.11 29.07
CA LEU A 20 -26.01 2.86 27.84
C LEU A 20 -24.56 3.20 27.41
N GLY A 21 -23.70 3.56 28.39
CA GLY A 21 -22.28 3.80 28.08
C GLY A 21 -21.58 2.54 27.60
N ILE A 22 -21.80 1.38 28.22
CA ILE A 22 -21.27 0.09 27.75
C ILE A 22 -21.81 -0.22 26.35
N PHE A 23 -23.13 -0.07 26.16
CA PHE A 23 -23.78 -0.31 24.88
C PHE A 23 -23.16 0.56 23.77
N LEU A 24 -23.07 1.87 23.99
CA LEU A 24 -22.51 2.82 23.00
C LEU A 24 -21.03 2.51 22.72
N LEU A 25 -20.22 2.26 23.75
CA LEU A 25 -18.81 1.94 23.56
C LEU A 25 -18.64 0.71 22.69
N MET A 26 -19.37 -0.38 23.00
CA MET A 26 -19.28 -1.61 22.22
C MET A 26 -19.89 -1.47 20.82
N ALA A 27 -21.09 -0.88 20.72
CA ALA A 27 -21.78 -0.76 19.44
C ALA A 27 -20.98 0.07 18.43
N VAL A 28 -20.42 1.19 18.87
CA VAL A 28 -19.60 2.07 18.03
C VAL A 28 -18.28 1.40 17.64
N SER A 29 -17.61 0.77 18.61
CA SER A 29 -16.35 0.08 18.32
C SER A 29 -16.56 -1.09 17.34
N ILE A 30 -17.61 -1.88 17.52
CA ILE A 30 -17.94 -2.99 16.62
C ILE A 30 -18.36 -2.45 15.25
N ALA A 31 -19.18 -1.38 15.21
CA ALA A 31 -19.63 -0.80 13.93
C ALA A 31 -18.46 -0.32 13.07
N LEU A 32 -17.50 0.38 13.67
CA LEU A 32 -16.31 0.87 12.98
C LEU A 32 -15.48 -0.29 12.41
N THR A 33 -15.04 -1.18 13.28
CA THR A 33 -14.11 -2.25 12.88
C THR A 33 -14.77 -3.31 11.99
N SER A 34 -16.04 -3.64 12.21
CA SER A 34 -16.74 -4.60 11.36
C SER A 34 -17.09 -4.03 9.99
N GLY A 35 -17.37 -2.72 9.89
CA GLY A 35 -17.63 -2.06 8.62
C GLY A 35 -16.40 -2.05 7.72
N PHE A 36 -15.25 -1.64 8.29
CA PHE A 36 -14.00 -1.63 7.56
C PHE A 36 -13.55 -3.03 7.13
N LEU A 37 -13.41 -3.95 8.10
CA LEU A 37 -12.90 -5.29 7.79
C LEU A 37 -13.81 -6.10 6.87
N LEU A 38 -15.13 -5.83 6.86
CA LEU A 38 -16.03 -6.44 5.89
C LEU A 38 -15.81 -5.86 4.49
N ALA A 39 -15.66 -4.54 4.36
CA ALA A 39 -15.38 -3.91 3.08
C ALA A 39 -14.05 -4.39 2.50
N ALA A 40 -12.98 -4.38 3.30
CA ALA A 40 -11.66 -4.88 2.92
C ALA A 40 -11.70 -6.37 2.50
N HIS A 41 -12.38 -7.23 3.29
CA HIS A 41 -12.56 -8.64 2.93
C HIS A 41 -13.33 -8.82 1.60
N SER A 42 -14.40 -8.05 1.40
CA SER A 42 -15.17 -8.12 0.16
C SER A 42 -14.35 -7.70 -1.06
N ILE A 43 -13.52 -6.65 -0.90
CA ILE A 43 -12.60 -6.19 -1.95
C ILE A 43 -11.52 -7.24 -2.23
N SER A 44 -10.91 -7.84 -1.18
CA SER A 44 -9.95 -8.93 -1.37
C SER A 44 -10.56 -10.10 -2.15
N VAL A 45 -11.82 -10.48 -1.85
CA VAL A 45 -12.51 -11.54 -2.60
C VAL A 45 -12.74 -11.12 -4.06
N ILE A 46 -13.12 -9.88 -4.31
CA ILE A 46 -13.28 -9.36 -5.68
C ILE A 46 -11.95 -9.46 -6.44
N ILE A 47 -10.85 -9.00 -5.84
CA ILE A 47 -9.51 -9.04 -6.46
C ILE A 47 -9.05 -10.49 -6.68
N ASP A 48 -9.26 -11.38 -5.71
CA ASP A 48 -8.89 -12.80 -5.83
C ASP A 48 -9.71 -13.55 -6.89
N ASP A 49 -10.94 -13.13 -7.17
CA ASP A 49 -11.81 -13.70 -8.22
C ASP A 49 -11.51 -13.12 -9.63
N MET A 50 -10.77 -11.99 -9.73
CA MET A 50 -10.53 -11.31 -11.01
C MET A 50 -9.72 -12.15 -12.03
N PRO A 51 -8.64 -12.86 -11.65
CA PRO A 51 -7.83 -13.61 -12.62
C PRO A 51 -8.63 -14.64 -13.42
N GLU A 52 -9.62 -15.26 -12.81
CA GLU A 52 -10.49 -16.24 -13.47
C GLU A 52 -11.67 -15.56 -14.20
N THR A 53 -12.27 -14.53 -13.56
CA THR A 53 -13.49 -13.88 -14.11
C THR A 53 -13.18 -13.03 -15.33
N TYR A 54 -12.06 -12.31 -15.32
CA TYR A 54 -11.66 -11.38 -16.37
C TYR A 54 -10.47 -11.87 -17.18
N VAL A 55 -10.06 -13.13 -16.98
CA VAL A 55 -9.01 -13.80 -17.78
C VAL A 55 -7.71 -12.98 -17.76
N ILE A 56 -7.23 -12.61 -16.56
CA ILE A 56 -6.00 -11.79 -16.43
C ILE A 56 -4.80 -12.55 -16.99
N GLU A 57 -3.90 -11.84 -17.67
CA GLU A 57 -2.62 -12.32 -18.18
C GLU A 57 -1.73 -12.90 -17.06
N ASP A 58 -0.87 -13.87 -17.38
CA ASP A 58 0.20 -14.32 -16.48
C ASP A 58 1.48 -13.50 -16.66
N GLY A 59 1.55 -12.76 -17.75
CA GLY A 59 2.57 -11.79 -18.05
C GLY A 59 2.44 -11.27 -19.46
N ARG A 60 3.30 -10.33 -19.82
CA ARG A 60 3.35 -9.69 -21.12
C ARG A 60 4.76 -9.34 -21.52
N PHE A 61 5.00 -9.32 -22.82
CA PHE A 61 6.22 -8.73 -23.40
C PHE A 61 5.86 -7.70 -24.46
N THR A 62 6.70 -6.72 -24.63
CA THR A 62 6.54 -5.68 -25.63
C THR A 62 7.72 -5.71 -26.58
N THR A 63 7.45 -5.56 -27.87
CA THR A 63 8.46 -5.48 -28.91
C THR A 63 8.49 -4.08 -29.52
N ALA A 64 9.64 -3.66 -30.02
CA ALA A 64 9.79 -2.36 -30.66
C ALA A 64 8.92 -2.20 -31.92
N PHE A 65 8.62 -3.30 -32.60
CA PHE A 65 7.79 -3.39 -33.80
C PHE A 65 6.84 -4.58 -33.70
N GLU A 66 5.83 -4.64 -34.54
CA GLU A 66 4.91 -5.77 -34.58
C GLU A 66 5.69 -7.08 -34.86
N ALA A 67 5.59 -8.03 -33.92
CA ALA A 67 6.27 -9.31 -34.08
C ALA A 67 5.62 -10.14 -35.19
N THR A 68 6.46 -10.80 -35.98
CA THR A 68 6.04 -11.70 -37.03
C THR A 68 5.45 -13.00 -36.48
N ASP A 69 4.64 -13.70 -37.28
CA ASP A 69 4.12 -15.02 -36.86
C ASP A 69 5.24 -16.01 -36.55
N GLU A 70 6.40 -15.92 -37.23
CA GLU A 70 7.58 -16.80 -37.03
C GLU A 70 8.22 -16.52 -35.65
N GLN A 71 8.31 -15.22 -35.22
CA GLN A 71 8.80 -14.84 -33.90
C GLN A 71 7.84 -15.29 -32.80
N LEU A 72 6.52 -15.14 -33.00
CA LEU A 72 5.52 -15.63 -32.05
C LEU A 72 5.45 -17.15 -31.96
N ASP A 73 5.74 -17.88 -33.06
CA ASP A 73 5.83 -19.34 -33.03
C ASP A 73 7.09 -19.80 -32.28
N ALA A 74 8.22 -19.09 -32.41
CA ALA A 74 9.42 -19.37 -31.62
C ALA A 74 9.16 -19.25 -30.10
N VAL A 75 8.37 -18.27 -29.66
CA VAL A 75 7.95 -18.13 -28.26
C VAL A 75 7.08 -19.29 -27.82
N ARG A 76 6.11 -19.73 -28.65
CA ARG A 76 5.26 -20.90 -28.36
C ARG A 76 6.06 -22.19 -28.25
N ASP A 77 7.04 -22.36 -29.13
CA ASP A 77 7.90 -23.52 -29.14
C ASP A 77 8.81 -23.57 -27.91
N ALA A 78 9.37 -22.44 -27.47
CA ALA A 78 10.18 -22.33 -26.25
C ALA A 78 9.39 -22.74 -24.99
N ALA A 79 8.11 -22.39 -24.90
CA ALA A 79 7.25 -22.75 -23.79
C ALA A 79 6.63 -24.17 -23.92
N SER A 80 6.81 -24.87 -25.03
CA SER A 80 6.08 -26.12 -25.34
C SER A 80 6.39 -27.29 -24.39
N ASP A 81 7.63 -27.40 -23.92
CA ASP A 81 8.06 -28.46 -23.00
C ASP A 81 7.44 -28.34 -21.60
N SER A 82 6.97 -27.13 -21.24
CA SER A 82 6.38 -26.79 -19.94
C SER A 82 4.85 -26.66 -19.97
N GLY A 83 4.20 -27.27 -20.96
CA GLY A 83 2.75 -27.31 -21.12
C GLY A 83 2.20 -26.32 -22.14
N GLY A 84 2.99 -25.37 -22.60
CA GLY A 84 2.63 -24.36 -23.61
C GLY A 84 2.01 -23.09 -23.03
N ILE A 85 1.96 -22.07 -23.89
CA ILE A 85 1.34 -20.76 -23.60
C ILE A 85 0.33 -20.39 -24.68
N GLU A 86 -0.62 -19.54 -24.28
CA GLU A 86 -1.52 -18.84 -25.20
C GLU A 86 -1.07 -17.39 -25.30
N LEU A 87 -0.89 -16.88 -26.54
CA LEU A 87 -0.47 -15.51 -26.80
C LEU A 87 -1.62 -14.68 -27.37
N TYR A 88 -1.73 -13.44 -26.89
CA TYR A 88 -2.77 -12.50 -27.27
C TYR A 88 -2.17 -11.14 -27.62
N LYS A 89 -2.62 -10.54 -28.73
CA LYS A 89 -2.24 -9.16 -29.11
C LYS A 89 -2.97 -8.19 -28.15
N ASN A 90 -2.20 -7.35 -27.48
CA ASN A 90 -2.71 -6.36 -26.51
C ASN A 90 -2.09 -4.98 -26.78
N TYR A 91 -2.31 -4.49 -28.02
CA TYR A 91 -1.74 -3.23 -28.49
C TYR A 91 -2.41 -2.03 -27.86
N SER A 92 -1.64 -0.97 -27.61
CA SER A 92 -2.14 0.27 -27.02
C SER A 92 -1.45 1.51 -27.53
N PHE A 93 -2.10 2.66 -27.38
CA PHE A 93 -1.54 3.99 -27.57
C PHE A 93 -1.53 4.76 -26.26
N ASP A 94 -0.45 5.39 -25.89
CA ASP A 94 -0.44 6.42 -24.86
C ASP A 94 -0.87 7.74 -25.51
N ALA A 95 -2.18 8.00 -25.51
CA ALA A 95 -2.79 9.14 -26.18
C ALA A 95 -2.90 10.35 -25.25
N SER A 96 -2.63 11.55 -25.78
CA SER A 96 -2.98 12.78 -25.09
C SER A 96 -4.49 12.90 -24.97
N PHE A 97 -4.97 13.26 -23.79
CA PHE A 97 -6.40 13.37 -23.50
C PHE A 97 -6.82 14.83 -23.38
N GLU A 98 -7.88 15.18 -24.09
CA GLU A 98 -8.53 16.48 -23.98
C GLU A 98 -10.05 16.33 -23.88
N LYS A 99 -10.68 17.07 -22.99
CA LYS A 99 -12.13 17.15 -22.90
C LYS A 99 -12.63 18.25 -23.82
N THR A 100 -13.53 17.93 -24.73
CA THR A 100 -14.04 18.90 -25.75
C THR A 100 -14.92 19.99 -25.11
N GLN A 101 -15.54 19.73 -23.94
CA GLN A 101 -16.35 20.68 -23.20
C GLN A 101 -15.88 20.76 -21.75
N GLY A 102 -15.25 21.86 -21.36
CA GLY A 102 -14.76 22.10 -20.00
C GLY A 102 -13.34 22.66 -19.97
N ASP A 103 -12.80 22.85 -18.76
CA ASP A 103 -11.40 23.26 -18.59
C ASP A 103 -10.52 21.99 -18.56
N ASN A 104 -9.55 21.91 -19.47
CA ASN A 104 -8.45 20.96 -19.41
C ASN A 104 -7.42 21.49 -18.41
N ALA A 105 -7.64 21.21 -17.13
CA ALA A 105 -6.81 21.77 -16.05
C ALA A 105 -5.42 21.09 -15.96
N ARG A 106 -5.25 19.91 -16.60
CA ARG A 106 -4.04 19.08 -16.51
C ARG A 106 -3.72 18.46 -17.86
N ASN A 107 -2.44 18.19 -18.08
CA ASN A 107 -2.02 17.31 -19.17
C ASN A 107 -2.28 15.87 -18.72
N CYS A 108 -3.15 15.19 -19.42
CA CYS A 108 -3.50 13.80 -19.11
C CYS A 108 -3.08 12.88 -20.26
N THR A 109 -2.64 11.69 -19.90
CA THR A 109 -2.35 10.59 -20.83
C THR A 109 -3.36 9.47 -20.60
N VAL A 110 -3.94 8.96 -21.66
CA VAL A 110 -4.86 7.81 -21.60
C VAL A 110 -4.30 6.69 -22.47
N ARG A 111 -3.90 5.60 -21.82
CA ARG A 111 -3.51 4.38 -22.52
C ARG A 111 -4.75 3.72 -23.12
N THR A 112 -4.83 3.78 -24.42
CA THR A 112 -6.03 3.35 -25.17
C THR A 112 -5.75 2.03 -25.87
N PHE A 113 -6.53 1.02 -25.53
CA PHE A 113 -6.47 -0.33 -26.08
C PHE A 113 -7.53 -0.54 -27.17
N GLU A 114 -7.25 -1.44 -28.10
CA GLU A 114 -8.31 -2.08 -28.87
C GLU A 114 -9.19 -2.92 -27.93
N HIS A 115 -10.52 -2.95 -28.13
CA HIS A 115 -11.43 -3.71 -27.30
C HIS A 115 -11.03 -5.19 -27.20
N ARG A 116 -10.78 -5.64 -25.98
CA ARG A 116 -10.26 -6.97 -25.64
C ARG A 116 -11.37 -7.96 -25.36
N THR A 117 -11.33 -9.13 -26.00
CA THR A 117 -12.38 -10.16 -25.89
C THR A 117 -11.91 -11.51 -25.38
N GLN A 118 -10.59 -11.71 -25.19
CA GLN A 118 -10.00 -13.01 -24.88
C GLN A 118 -9.18 -12.99 -23.58
N VAL A 119 -8.44 -11.93 -23.33
CA VAL A 119 -7.57 -11.74 -22.17
C VAL A 119 -7.79 -10.34 -21.63
N ASP A 120 -7.54 -10.12 -20.35
CA ASP A 120 -7.62 -8.83 -19.64
C ASP A 120 -8.94 -8.09 -19.88
N LEU A 121 -10.04 -8.80 -19.70
CA LEU A 121 -11.37 -8.32 -20.05
C LEU A 121 -11.81 -7.12 -19.20
N ALA A 122 -12.54 -6.19 -19.82
CA ALA A 122 -13.11 -5.05 -19.16
C ALA A 122 -14.33 -5.40 -18.30
N ALA A 123 -14.44 -4.73 -17.13
CA ALA A 123 -15.64 -4.76 -16.28
C ALA A 123 -16.39 -3.42 -16.42
N TYR A 124 -17.56 -3.41 -17.03
CA TYR A 124 -18.36 -2.19 -17.23
C TYR A 124 -19.18 -1.85 -15.99
N ALA A 125 -18.94 -0.66 -15.41
CA ALA A 125 -19.76 -0.12 -14.32
C ALA A 125 -21.00 0.60 -14.83
N GLN A 126 -20.90 1.26 -16.01
CA GLN A 126 -21.99 1.93 -16.70
C GLN A 126 -21.81 1.80 -18.21
N GLY A 127 -22.92 1.79 -18.95
CA GLY A 127 -22.86 1.67 -20.41
C GLY A 127 -22.47 0.28 -20.90
N GLY A 128 -21.58 0.22 -21.88
CA GLY A 128 -21.11 -1.04 -22.47
C GLY A 128 -19.86 -0.84 -23.34
N GLU A 129 -19.51 -1.90 -24.07
CA GLU A 129 -18.36 -1.94 -24.97
C GLU A 129 -18.50 -0.96 -26.15
N PRO A 130 -17.41 -0.32 -26.61
CA PRO A 130 -17.42 0.54 -27.79
C PRO A 130 -17.58 -0.32 -29.05
N GLN A 131 -18.55 0.04 -29.91
CA GLN A 131 -18.88 -0.68 -31.14
C GLN A 131 -18.62 0.16 -32.40
N ALA A 132 -18.85 1.48 -32.34
CA ALA A 132 -18.60 2.38 -33.46
C ALA A 132 -17.17 2.96 -33.40
N ALA A 133 -16.72 3.48 -34.57
CA ALA A 133 -15.36 4.05 -34.69
C ALA A 133 -15.12 5.31 -33.86
N ASP A 134 -16.19 5.97 -33.44
CA ASP A 134 -16.16 7.20 -32.60
C ASP A 134 -16.61 6.94 -31.15
N GLU A 135 -16.59 5.70 -30.69
CA GLU A 135 -16.99 5.30 -29.34
C GLU A 135 -15.78 4.92 -28.50
N VAL A 136 -15.80 5.31 -27.21
CA VAL A 136 -14.77 4.99 -26.21
C VAL A 136 -15.40 4.58 -24.89
N ALA A 137 -14.78 3.59 -24.23
CA ALA A 137 -15.02 3.28 -22.82
C ALA A 137 -13.81 3.72 -22.02
N ILE A 138 -14.03 4.48 -20.93
CA ILE A 138 -12.97 5.13 -20.14
C ILE A 138 -12.97 4.55 -18.73
N ASP A 139 -11.77 4.45 -18.14
CA ASP A 139 -11.59 4.02 -16.77
C ASP A 139 -12.41 4.84 -15.78
N ARG A 140 -12.99 4.15 -14.80
CA ARG A 140 -13.91 4.72 -13.81
C ARG A 140 -13.24 5.74 -12.90
N VAL A 141 -12.01 5.47 -12.43
CA VAL A 141 -11.30 6.36 -11.48
C VAL A 141 -10.83 7.60 -12.22
N PHE A 142 -10.23 7.41 -13.38
CA PHE A 142 -9.81 8.53 -14.25
C PHE A 142 -11.00 9.41 -14.65
N ALA A 143 -12.12 8.78 -15.07
CA ALA A 143 -13.34 9.51 -15.45
C ALA A 143 -13.87 10.35 -14.27
N THR A 144 -13.89 9.80 -13.06
CA THR A 144 -14.34 10.51 -11.86
C THR A 144 -13.44 11.71 -11.55
N ASN A 145 -12.10 11.52 -11.59
CA ASN A 145 -11.13 12.56 -11.24
C ASN A 145 -11.05 13.70 -12.28
N ASN A 146 -11.47 13.43 -13.50
CA ASN A 146 -11.45 14.40 -14.60
C ASN A 146 -12.87 14.83 -15.04
N ASP A 147 -13.91 14.58 -14.22
CA ASP A 147 -15.29 14.97 -14.47
C ASP A 147 -15.82 14.49 -15.86
N VAL A 148 -15.46 13.27 -16.27
CA VAL A 148 -15.93 12.64 -17.50
C VAL A 148 -17.16 11.80 -17.19
N SER A 149 -18.20 11.95 -17.99
CA SER A 149 -19.48 11.26 -17.82
C SER A 149 -19.92 10.58 -19.12
N MET A 150 -20.84 9.63 -18.97
CA MET A 150 -21.49 8.97 -20.11
C MET A 150 -22.10 10.00 -21.08
N GLY A 151 -21.78 9.87 -22.37
CA GLY A 151 -22.25 10.75 -23.44
C GLY A 151 -21.41 12.01 -23.67
N ASP A 152 -20.37 12.25 -22.87
CA ASP A 152 -19.40 13.32 -23.14
C ASP A 152 -18.62 13.01 -24.42
N THR A 153 -18.05 14.06 -25.01
CA THR A 153 -17.10 13.93 -26.12
C THR A 153 -15.70 14.29 -25.61
N VAL A 154 -14.76 13.41 -25.89
CA VAL A 154 -13.35 13.53 -25.52
C VAL A 154 -12.47 13.39 -26.77
N ALA A 155 -11.29 13.96 -26.76
CA ALA A 155 -10.32 13.79 -27.84
C ALA A 155 -9.12 12.98 -27.31
N LEU A 156 -8.69 11.97 -28.06
CA LEU A 156 -7.50 11.16 -27.85
C LEU A 156 -6.56 11.40 -29.02
N ASN A 157 -5.38 11.96 -28.79
CA ASN A 157 -4.47 12.41 -29.85
C ASN A 157 -5.18 13.29 -30.94
N GLY A 158 -6.15 14.11 -30.51
CA GLY A 158 -6.91 14.98 -31.41
C GLY A 158 -8.05 14.28 -32.18
N VAL A 159 -8.28 12.98 -32.01
CA VAL A 159 -9.43 12.24 -32.56
C VAL A 159 -10.59 12.32 -31.57
N GLU A 160 -11.76 12.76 -32.00
CA GLU A 160 -12.96 12.86 -31.13
C GLU A 160 -13.65 11.52 -30.97
N PHE A 161 -13.98 11.19 -29.70
CA PHE A 161 -14.72 10.00 -29.30
C PHE A 161 -15.89 10.35 -28.39
N HIS A 162 -16.97 9.58 -28.46
CA HIS A 162 -18.11 9.64 -27.55
C HIS A 162 -17.99 8.59 -26.43
N VAL A 163 -18.12 8.99 -25.18
CA VAL A 163 -18.03 8.10 -24.02
C VAL A 163 -19.30 7.25 -23.93
N VAL A 164 -19.21 5.96 -24.26
CA VAL A 164 -20.31 4.98 -24.24
C VAL A 164 -20.21 4.00 -23.07
N GLY A 165 -19.05 3.94 -22.40
CA GLY A 165 -18.80 3.06 -21.27
C GLY A 165 -17.95 3.72 -20.20
N ILE A 166 -18.26 3.41 -18.94
CA ILE A 166 -17.37 3.62 -17.80
C ILE A 166 -16.96 2.24 -17.30
N MET A 167 -15.69 1.93 -17.35
CA MET A 167 -15.17 0.59 -17.16
C MET A 167 -14.01 0.51 -16.15
N THR A 168 -13.53 -0.69 -15.93
CA THR A 168 -12.31 -1.05 -15.23
C THR A 168 -11.60 -2.12 -16.02
N LEU A 169 -10.31 -1.98 -16.27
CA LEU A 169 -9.50 -3.03 -16.87
C LEU A 169 -8.85 -3.88 -15.78
N ALA A 170 -8.95 -5.20 -15.93
CA ALA A 170 -8.55 -6.15 -14.89
C ALA A 170 -7.02 -6.17 -14.62
N ASP A 171 -6.23 -5.90 -15.64
CA ASP A 171 -4.77 -5.78 -15.60
C ASP A 171 -4.28 -4.37 -15.16
N ASN A 172 -5.18 -3.41 -14.99
CA ASN A 172 -4.92 -2.03 -14.58
C ASN A 172 -5.77 -1.63 -13.36
N GLN A 173 -5.78 -2.46 -12.32
CA GLN A 173 -6.49 -2.20 -11.05
C GLN A 173 -5.93 -0.96 -10.35
N ALA A 174 -4.62 -0.79 -10.40
CA ALA A 174 -3.91 0.43 -9.98
C ALA A 174 -3.35 1.13 -11.23
N LEU A 175 -3.65 2.42 -11.39
CA LEU A 175 -3.30 3.18 -12.60
C LEU A 175 -1.85 3.64 -12.54
N PHE A 176 -0.92 2.74 -12.87
CA PHE A 176 0.49 3.03 -13.09
C PHE A 176 0.73 3.31 -14.58
N GLN A 177 1.39 4.40 -14.89
CA GLN A 177 1.76 4.69 -16.28
C GLN A 177 2.93 3.79 -16.71
N SER A 178 3.91 3.58 -15.82
CA SER A 178 4.99 2.64 -15.97
C SER A 178 5.04 1.67 -14.79
N ASN A 179 5.47 0.43 -15.02
CA ASN A 179 5.67 -0.54 -13.94
C ASN A 179 6.84 -0.18 -12.99
N SER A 180 7.65 0.80 -13.38
CA SER A 180 8.72 1.35 -12.55
C SER A 180 8.31 2.60 -11.76
N ASP A 181 7.07 3.09 -11.94
CA ASP A 181 6.57 4.24 -11.19
C ASP A 181 6.45 3.92 -9.71
N PHE A 182 6.79 4.89 -8.87
CA PHE A 182 6.76 4.72 -7.42
C PHE A 182 5.34 4.68 -6.84
N THR A 183 4.36 5.29 -7.54
CA THR A 183 2.96 5.38 -7.08
C THR A 183 1.98 5.47 -8.23
N VAL A 184 0.71 5.19 -7.93
CA VAL A 184 -0.41 5.38 -8.86
C VAL A 184 -0.62 6.86 -9.19
N ASN A 185 -0.98 7.16 -10.44
CA ASN A 185 -1.31 8.50 -10.89
C ASN A 185 -2.73 8.56 -11.47
N THR A 186 -3.71 8.56 -10.60
CA THR A 186 -5.13 8.54 -11.00
C THR A 186 -5.65 9.89 -11.50
N LEU A 187 -4.85 10.95 -11.40
CA LEU A 187 -5.24 12.30 -11.82
C LEU A 187 -4.88 12.59 -13.27
N SER A 188 -3.68 12.17 -13.68
CA SER A 188 -3.13 12.50 -15.01
C SER A 188 -2.99 11.29 -15.93
N PHE A 189 -3.10 10.07 -15.39
CA PHE A 189 -3.04 8.84 -16.17
C PHE A 189 -4.34 8.04 -16.06
N GLY A 190 -4.81 7.51 -17.19
CA GLY A 190 -5.98 6.67 -17.28
C GLY A 190 -5.85 5.61 -18.36
N VAL A 191 -6.83 4.70 -18.42
CA VAL A 191 -6.92 3.69 -19.46
C VAL A 191 -8.28 3.76 -20.16
N ALA A 192 -8.32 3.36 -21.42
CA ALA A 192 -9.53 3.36 -22.24
C ALA A 192 -9.55 2.19 -23.22
N GLU A 193 -10.72 1.81 -23.69
CA GLU A 193 -10.92 0.91 -24.83
C GLU A 193 -11.69 1.63 -25.93
N VAL A 194 -11.32 1.34 -27.17
CA VAL A 194 -12.02 1.76 -28.39
C VAL A 194 -12.32 0.56 -29.28
N SER A 195 -13.24 0.69 -30.23
CA SER A 195 -13.48 -0.35 -31.24
C SER A 195 -12.26 -0.54 -32.15
N SER A 196 -12.19 -1.66 -32.88
CA SER A 196 -11.13 -1.91 -33.87
C SER A 196 -11.03 -0.81 -34.93
N GLU A 197 -12.17 -0.18 -35.30
CA GLU A 197 -12.17 0.95 -36.24
C GLU A 197 -11.69 2.24 -35.55
N GLY A 198 -12.02 2.44 -34.26
CA GLY A 198 -11.51 3.56 -33.47
C GLY A 198 -10.00 3.45 -33.24
N PHE A 199 -9.50 2.24 -33.00
CA PHE A 199 -8.06 1.99 -32.87
C PHE A 199 -7.30 2.35 -34.17
N LYS A 200 -7.81 1.93 -35.32
CA LYS A 200 -7.27 2.33 -36.63
C LYS A 200 -7.33 3.83 -36.90
N ALA A 201 -8.33 4.53 -36.36
CA ALA A 201 -8.40 5.98 -36.45
C ALA A 201 -7.25 6.66 -35.68
N LEU A 202 -6.84 6.06 -34.53
CA LEU A 202 -5.66 6.50 -33.79
C LEU A 202 -4.35 6.21 -34.54
N GLU A 203 -4.19 5.04 -35.15
CA GLU A 203 -3.03 4.71 -36.01
C GLU A 203 -2.83 5.72 -37.12
N ASN A 204 -3.91 6.19 -37.74
CA ASN A 204 -3.87 7.19 -38.81
C ASN A 204 -3.36 8.58 -38.35
N THR A 205 -3.20 8.83 -37.06
CA THR A 205 -2.61 10.08 -36.54
C THR A 205 -1.08 10.10 -36.65
N GLY A 206 -0.48 8.97 -37.06
CA GLY A 206 0.99 8.84 -37.27
C GLY A 206 1.75 8.47 -35.99
N PHE A 207 1.07 8.16 -34.91
CA PHE A 207 1.70 7.57 -33.73
C PHE A 207 1.71 6.05 -33.85
N LEU A 208 2.84 5.42 -33.51
CA LEU A 208 2.96 3.97 -33.50
C LEU A 208 2.36 3.42 -32.19
N PRO A 209 1.64 2.29 -32.25
CA PRO A 209 1.19 1.61 -31.03
C PRO A 209 2.35 0.95 -30.30
N SER A 210 2.15 0.71 -29.02
CA SER A 210 2.97 -0.23 -28.26
C SER A 210 2.55 -1.67 -28.62
N TYR A 211 3.47 -2.41 -29.17
CA TYR A 211 3.22 -3.79 -29.61
C TYR A 211 3.41 -4.76 -28.44
N THR A 212 2.42 -4.84 -27.59
CA THR A 212 2.41 -5.70 -26.39
C THR A 212 1.68 -7.00 -26.68
N TYR A 213 2.24 -8.10 -26.18
CA TYR A 213 1.70 -9.46 -26.29
C TYR A 213 1.52 -10.00 -24.88
N SER A 214 0.27 -10.17 -24.47
CA SER A 214 -0.09 -10.84 -23.22
C SER A 214 0.01 -12.35 -23.41
N TYR A 215 0.46 -13.07 -22.38
CA TYR A 215 0.49 -14.55 -22.42
C TYR A 215 -0.19 -15.15 -21.19
N ARG A 216 -0.67 -16.37 -21.37
CA ARG A 216 -1.19 -17.21 -20.29
C ARG A 216 -0.60 -18.61 -20.38
N PHE A 217 -0.10 -19.12 -19.24
CA PHE A 217 0.37 -20.49 -19.15
C PHE A 217 -0.81 -21.47 -19.20
N ALA A 218 -0.67 -22.53 -19.99
CA ALA A 218 -1.68 -23.58 -20.04
C ALA A 218 -1.75 -24.40 -18.74
N ASP A 219 -0.58 -24.60 -18.07
CA ASP A 219 -0.51 -25.16 -16.73
C ASP A 219 -0.64 -24.04 -15.69
N ARG A 220 -1.71 -24.07 -14.90
CA ARG A 220 -2.01 -23.05 -13.88
C ARG A 220 -1.33 -23.31 -12.53
N ASP A 221 -0.71 -24.47 -12.35
CA ASP A 221 -0.07 -24.90 -11.09
C ASP A 221 1.46 -24.69 -11.08
N LEU A 222 2.01 -23.96 -12.05
CA LEU A 222 3.45 -23.65 -12.13
C LEU A 222 3.92 -22.84 -10.92
N SER A 223 5.08 -23.20 -10.39
CA SER A 223 5.75 -22.39 -9.38
C SER A 223 6.30 -21.09 -9.99
N VAL A 224 6.59 -20.09 -9.16
CA VAL A 224 7.21 -18.82 -9.63
C VAL A 224 8.52 -19.10 -10.36
N ALA A 225 9.37 -19.98 -9.81
CA ALA A 225 10.66 -20.35 -10.45
C ALA A 225 10.47 -21.01 -11.83
N ASP A 226 9.50 -21.94 -11.94
CA ASP A 226 9.21 -22.58 -13.24
C ASP A 226 8.71 -21.56 -14.28
N ARG A 227 7.88 -20.59 -13.86
CA ARG A 227 7.41 -19.52 -14.77
C ARG A 227 8.55 -18.64 -15.25
N VAL A 228 9.44 -18.21 -14.34
CA VAL A 228 10.60 -17.38 -14.66
C VAL A 228 11.54 -18.11 -15.63
N ASP A 229 11.77 -19.39 -15.44
CA ASP A 229 12.61 -20.18 -16.37
C ASP A 229 12.00 -20.24 -17.78
N ILE A 230 10.67 -20.43 -17.89
CA ILE A 230 9.97 -20.38 -19.19
C ILE A 230 10.08 -18.98 -19.81
N GLU A 231 9.94 -17.93 -19.03
CA GLU A 231 10.03 -16.54 -19.48
C GLU A 231 11.43 -16.19 -20.00
N LYS A 232 12.49 -16.70 -19.37
CA LYS A 232 13.86 -16.58 -19.86
C LYS A 232 14.03 -17.29 -21.21
N ASP A 233 13.48 -18.50 -21.35
CA ASP A 233 13.52 -19.25 -22.62
C ASP A 233 12.74 -18.51 -23.72
N MET A 234 11.60 -17.87 -23.38
CA MET A 234 10.82 -17.04 -24.31
C MET A 234 11.61 -15.82 -24.79
N VAL A 235 12.28 -15.10 -23.86
CA VAL A 235 13.11 -13.93 -24.22
C VAL A 235 14.29 -14.38 -25.10
N SER A 236 14.95 -15.50 -24.77
CA SER A 236 16.03 -16.04 -25.58
C SER A 236 15.56 -16.39 -27.00
N ALA A 237 14.38 -17.02 -27.12
CA ALA A 237 13.80 -17.37 -28.41
C ALA A 237 13.44 -16.14 -29.24
N LEU A 238 12.93 -15.09 -28.62
CA LEU A 238 12.65 -13.80 -29.27
C LEU A 238 13.95 -13.13 -29.76
N SER A 239 14.99 -13.14 -28.93
CA SER A 239 16.30 -12.62 -29.30
C SER A 239 16.92 -13.38 -30.47
N ASP A 240 16.89 -14.73 -30.40
CA ASP A 240 17.38 -15.58 -31.48
C ASP A 240 16.61 -15.38 -32.82
N ALA A 241 15.31 -15.05 -32.71
CA ALA A 241 14.45 -14.70 -33.82
C ALA A 241 14.53 -13.22 -34.24
N HIS A 242 15.51 -12.49 -33.73
CA HIS A 242 15.76 -11.07 -34.01
C HIS A 242 14.53 -10.17 -33.70
N ALA A 243 13.71 -10.55 -32.74
CA ALA A 243 12.68 -9.67 -32.20
C ALA A 243 13.29 -8.74 -31.16
N ASN A 244 13.13 -7.43 -31.33
CA ASN A 244 13.63 -6.45 -30.38
C ASN A 244 12.65 -6.34 -29.22
N VAL A 245 12.87 -7.09 -28.14
CA VAL A 245 12.07 -7.05 -26.91
C VAL A 245 12.46 -5.80 -26.13
N THR A 246 11.50 -4.93 -25.83
CA THR A 246 11.70 -3.69 -25.07
C THR A 246 11.24 -3.78 -23.63
N ASP A 247 10.35 -4.72 -23.30
CA ASP A 247 9.85 -4.95 -21.94
C ASP A 247 9.32 -6.38 -21.79
N LEU A 248 9.50 -6.96 -20.60
CA LEU A 248 8.84 -8.18 -20.17
C LEU A 248 8.42 -8.00 -18.72
N THR A 249 7.14 -8.19 -18.47
CA THR A 249 6.54 -8.02 -17.12
C THR A 249 5.71 -9.25 -16.81
N ASP A 250 6.12 -10.04 -15.79
CA ASP A 250 5.30 -11.13 -15.23
C ASP A 250 4.17 -10.60 -14.34
N VAL A 251 3.16 -11.42 -14.04
CA VAL A 251 2.01 -11.03 -13.20
C VAL A 251 2.42 -10.66 -11.78
N ASP A 252 3.47 -11.28 -11.22
CA ASP A 252 3.92 -11.04 -9.85
C ASP A 252 4.71 -9.73 -9.72
N SER A 253 5.30 -9.23 -10.82
CA SER A 253 5.98 -7.94 -10.88
C SER A 253 5.09 -6.82 -11.43
N ASN A 254 3.91 -7.13 -11.97
CA ASN A 254 2.98 -6.13 -12.49
C ASN A 254 2.28 -5.37 -11.38
N GLN A 255 2.74 -4.14 -11.12
CA GLN A 255 2.14 -3.25 -10.11
C GLN A 255 0.67 -2.93 -10.40
N GLY A 256 0.29 -2.81 -11.66
CA GLY A 256 -1.10 -2.58 -12.08
C GLY A 256 -2.07 -3.64 -11.54
N ILE A 257 -1.60 -4.88 -11.38
CA ILE A 257 -2.38 -6.03 -10.89
C ILE A 257 -2.21 -6.21 -9.37
N GLY A 258 -0.95 -6.20 -8.87
CA GLY A 258 -0.62 -6.63 -7.50
C GLY A 258 -0.88 -5.57 -6.42
N TYR A 259 -0.68 -4.29 -6.73
CA TYR A 259 -0.62 -3.21 -5.75
C TYR A 259 -1.89 -3.03 -4.91
N ALA A 260 -3.07 -3.09 -5.54
CA ALA A 260 -4.35 -2.95 -4.83
C ALA A 260 -4.56 -4.06 -3.78
N LYS A 261 -4.13 -5.29 -4.07
CA LYS A 261 -4.21 -6.44 -3.16
C LYS A 261 -3.32 -6.24 -1.94
N ASP A 262 -2.09 -5.80 -2.16
CA ASP A 262 -1.10 -5.60 -1.10
C ASP A 262 -1.50 -4.46 -0.16
N ASP A 263 -2.05 -3.37 -0.71
CA ASP A 263 -2.55 -2.24 0.07
C ASP A 263 -3.75 -2.63 0.95
N VAL A 264 -4.74 -3.33 0.41
CA VAL A 264 -5.89 -3.85 1.17
C VAL A 264 -5.45 -4.80 2.29
N ALA A 265 -4.44 -5.64 2.05
CA ALA A 265 -3.88 -6.55 3.05
C ALA A 265 -3.16 -5.78 4.17
N GLY A 266 -2.34 -4.79 3.83
CA GLY A 266 -1.65 -3.90 4.77
C GLY A 266 -2.61 -3.12 5.66
N ASP A 267 -3.60 -2.51 5.06
CA ASP A 267 -4.65 -1.78 5.77
C ASP A 267 -5.47 -2.68 6.69
N SER A 268 -5.80 -3.88 6.26
CA SER A 268 -6.50 -4.86 7.09
C SER A 268 -5.71 -5.20 8.36
N ALA A 269 -4.38 -5.33 8.27
CA ALA A 269 -3.50 -5.55 9.42
C ALA A 269 -3.51 -4.33 10.37
N MET A 270 -3.51 -3.11 9.84
CA MET A 270 -3.64 -1.88 10.62
C MET A 270 -4.95 -1.82 11.40
N TRP A 271 -6.09 -2.09 10.76
CA TRP A 271 -7.40 -2.09 11.39
C TRP A 271 -7.57 -3.20 12.42
N MET A 272 -6.97 -4.36 12.20
CA MET A 272 -6.90 -5.44 13.20
C MET A 272 -6.16 -4.99 14.46
N THR A 273 -5.05 -4.28 14.30
CA THR A 273 -4.29 -3.72 15.43
C THR A 273 -5.13 -2.71 16.22
N LEU A 274 -5.83 -1.80 15.52
CA LEU A 274 -6.77 -0.86 16.15
C LEU A 274 -7.87 -1.58 16.92
N LEU A 275 -8.43 -2.65 16.36
CA LEU A 275 -9.41 -3.50 17.04
C LEU A 275 -8.85 -4.06 18.37
N TYR A 276 -7.62 -4.57 18.38
CA TYR A 276 -7.01 -5.09 19.61
C TYR A 276 -6.79 -3.99 20.65
N ILE A 277 -6.38 -2.79 20.27
CA ILE A 277 -6.29 -1.63 21.17
C ILE A 277 -7.66 -1.36 21.81
N ILE A 278 -8.70 -1.28 21.01
CA ILE A 278 -10.07 -1.03 21.47
C ILE A 278 -10.53 -2.15 22.43
N ILE A 279 -10.23 -3.41 22.13
CA ILE A 279 -10.57 -4.54 23.01
C ILE A 279 -9.88 -4.43 24.37
N VAL A 280 -8.61 -4.04 24.42
CA VAL A 280 -7.87 -3.81 25.68
C VAL A 280 -8.51 -2.68 26.50
N ILE A 281 -8.87 -1.58 25.84
CA ILE A 281 -9.57 -0.44 26.45
C ILE A 281 -10.93 -0.90 27.03
N MET A 282 -11.72 -1.63 26.25
CA MET A 282 -13.00 -2.18 26.70
C MET A 282 -12.84 -3.12 27.90
N ALA A 283 -11.85 -4.02 27.86
CA ALA A 283 -11.55 -4.93 28.96
C ALA A 283 -11.28 -4.16 30.27
N PHE A 284 -10.47 -3.11 30.19
CA PHE A 284 -10.19 -2.23 31.35
C PHE A 284 -11.47 -1.57 31.88
N VAL A 285 -12.32 -1.01 31.02
CA VAL A 285 -13.60 -0.40 31.41
C VAL A 285 -14.48 -1.43 32.13
N PHE A 286 -14.57 -2.64 31.58
CA PHE A 286 -15.42 -3.68 32.16
C PHE A 286 -14.93 -4.11 33.54
N VAL A 287 -13.61 -4.19 33.77
CA VAL A 287 -13.03 -4.43 35.11
C VAL A 287 -13.49 -3.34 36.11
N VAL A 288 -13.38 -2.08 35.70
CA VAL A 288 -13.73 -0.92 36.54
C VAL A 288 -15.23 -0.91 36.88
N LEU A 289 -16.08 -1.06 35.88
CA LEU A 289 -17.53 -1.02 36.04
C LEU A 289 -18.05 -2.20 36.84
N THR A 290 -17.53 -3.42 36.62
CA THR A 290 -17.89 -4.63 37.39
C THR A 290 -17.49 -4.46 38.86
N SER A 291 -16.29 -3.97 39.12
CA SER A 291 -15.84 -3.70 40.49
C SER A 291 -16.71 -2.70 41.22
N GLY A 292 -17.06 -1.60 40.51
CA GLY A 292 -17.97 -0.58 41.03
C GLY A 292 -19.38 -1.10 41.33
N MET A 293 -19.94 -1.88 40.42
CA MET A 293 -21.25 -2.49 40.56
C MET A 293 -21.34 -3.41 41.81
N ILE A 294 -20.33 -4.25 42.00
CA ILE A 294 -20.30 -5.16 43.17
C ILE A 294 -20.18 -4.37 44.47
N GLU A 295 -19.43 -3.28 44.52
CA GLU A 295 -19.31 -2.44 45.73
C GLU A 295 -20.60 -1.67 46.04
N GLU A 296 -21.30 -1.13 45.06
CA GLU A 296 -22.61 -0.52 45.23
C GLU A 296 -23.68 -1.48 45.74
N GLU A 297 -23.73 -2.66 45.14
CA GLU A 297 -24.72 -3.71 45.49
C GLU A 297 -24.30 -4.59 46.68
N SER A 298 -23.18 -4.29 47.35
CA SER A 298 -22.55 -5.11 48.37
C SER A 298 -23.52 -5.50 49.48
N ALA A 299 -24.31 -4.58 50.03
CA ALA A 299 -25.30 -4.88 51.08
C ALA A 299 -26.41 -5.80 50.59
N ILE A 300 -26.87 -5.63 49.35
CA ILE A 300 -27.91 -6.48 48.75
C ILE A 300 -27.37 -7.87 48.49
N ILE A 301 -26.15 -7.97 47.99
CA ILE A 301 -25.46 -9.27 47.79
C ILE A 301 -25.31 -9.99 49.12
N GLY A 302 -24.88 -9.28 50.19
CA GLY A 302 -24.74 -9.82 51.50
C GLY A 302 -26.07 -10.32 52.07
N THR A 303 -27.17 -9.57 51.93
CA THR A 303 -28.51 -9.97 52.36
C THR A 303 -29.02 -11.18 51.56
N LEU A 304 -28.84 -11.24 50.25
CA LEU A 304 -29.26 -12.38 49.44
C LEU A 304 -28.47 -13.66 49.80
N LEU A 305 -27.16 -13.54 50.04
CA LEU A 305 -26.34 -14.65 50.52
C LEU A 305 -26.78 -15.13 51.91
N ALA A 306 -27.08 -14.21 52.84
CA ALA A 306 -27.60 -14.51 54.17
C ALA A 306 -28.98 -15.17 54.11
N SER A 307 -29.81 -14.84 53.10
CA SER A 307 -31.12 -15.43 52.85
C SER A 307 -31.06 -16.80 52.12
N GLY A 308 -29.84 -17.36 51.89
CA GLY A 308 -29.67 -18.69 51.38
C GLY A 308 -29.51 -18.81 49.85
N TYR A 309 -29.42 -17.69 49.10
CA TYR A 309 -29.08 -17.73 47.67
C TYR A 309 -27.65 -18.25 47.46
N ARG A 310 -27.48 -19.11 46.45
CA ARG A 310 -26.16 -19.66 46.15
C ARG A 310 -25.31 -18.60 45.38
N ARG A 311 -24.00 -18.62 45.63
CA ARG A 311 -23.05 -17.72 44.92
C ARG A 311 -23.19 -17.82 43.40
N ARG A 312 -23.39 -19.00 42.85
CA ARG A 312 -23.61 -19.22 41.41
C ARG A 312 -24.84 -18.50 40.87
N GLU A 313 -25.92 -18.45 41.62
CA GLU A 313 -27.16 -17.77 41.24
C GLU A 313 -26.97 -16.25 41.18
N LEU A 314 -26.21 -15.71 42.12
CA LEU A 314 -25.86 -14.28 42.12
C LEU A 314 -24.87 -13.95 41.01
N VAL A 315 -23.85 -14.76 40.76
CA VAL A 315 -22.92 -14.55 39.60
C VAL A 315 -23.70 -14.56 38.31
N ALA A 316 -24.59 -15.53 38.09
CA ALA A 316 -25.43 -15.60 36.89
C ALA A 316 -26.37 -14.38 36.77
N HIS A 317 -26.93 -13.87 37.88
CA HIS A 317 -27.80 -12.70 37.87
C HIS A 317 -27.01 -11.43 37.47
N TYR A 318 -25.88 -11.16 38.12
CA TYR A 318 -25.09 -9.97 37.85
C TYR A 318 -24.33 -10.00 36.51
N LEU A 319 -24.10 -11.21 35.94
CA LEU A 319 -23.55 -11.40 34.59
C LEU A 319 -24.62 -11.17 33.51
N ALA A 320 -25.90 -11.44 33.80
CA ALA A 320 -26.97 -11.44 32.78
C ALA A 320 -27.14 -10.07 32.08
N LEU A 321 -27.13 -8.94 32.83
CA LEU A 321 -27.32 -7.59 32.25
C LEU A 321 -26.16 -7.18 31.34
N PRO A 322 -24.87 -7.26 31.75
CA PRO A 322 -23.74 -7.01 30.85
C PRO A 322 -23.79 -7.87 29.59
N CYS A 323 -24.16 -9.17 29.72
CA CYS A 323 -24.27 -10.04 28.54
C CYS A 323 -25.41 -9.61 27.60
N ILE A 324 -26.59 -9.29 28.11
CA ILE A 324 -27.73 -8.83 27.31
C ILE A 324 -27.37 -7.50 26.58
N VAL A 325 -26.76 -6.56 27.30
CA VAL A 325 -26.32 -5.27 26.73
C VAL A 325 -25.22 -5.48 25.70
N GLY A 326 -24.24 -6.36 25.97
CA GLY A 326 -23.16 -6.68 25.06
C GLY A 326 -23.66 -7.32 23.76
N ILE A 327 -24.58 -8.29 23.86
CA ILE A 327 -25.18 -8.94 22.67
C ILE A 327 -26.02 -7.92 21.88
N ALA A 328 -26.81 -7.07 22.56
CA ALA A 328 -27.58 -6.03 21.90
C ALA A 328 -26.68 -5.00 21.20
N ALA A 329 -25.58 -4.62 21.86
CA ALA A 329 -24.58 -3.72 21.27
C ALA A 329 -23.90 -4.33 20.05
N ALA A 330 -23.55 -5.63 20.13
CA ALA A 330 -22.97 -6.35 19.02
C ALA A 330 -23.93 -6.46 17.83
N ALA A 331 -25.20 -6.75 18.07
CA ALA A 331 -26.21 -6.80 17.02
C ALA A 331 -26.38 -5.43 16.32
N VAL A 332 -26.54 -4.36 17.10
CA VAL A 332 -26.67 -3.00 16.54
C VAL A 332 -25.37 -2.55 15.87
N GLY A 333 -24.23 -2.83 16.49
CA GLY A 333 -22.90 -2.51 15.94
C GLY A 333 -22.67 -3.16 14.58
N ASN A 334 -23.00 -4.45 14.44
CA ASN A 334 -22.88 -5.12 13.13
C ASN A 334 -23.86 -4.57 12.09
N VAL A 335 -25.12 -4.31 12.45
CA VAL A 335 -26.07 -3.71 11.52
C VAL A 335 -25.54 -2.35 11.02
N VAL A 336 -25.11 -1.50 11.93
CA VAL A 336 -24.56 -0.17 11.57
C VAL A 336 -23.24 -0.32 10.79
N GLY A 337 -22.36 -1.26 11.20
CA GLY A 337 -21.10 -1.53 10.53
C GLY A 337 -21.29 -1.98 9.08
N PHE A 338 -22.13 -2.99 8.88
CA PHE A 338 -22.32 -3.60 7.57
C PHE A 338 -23.17 -2.73 6.61
N THR A 339 -23.97 -1.78 7.12
CA THR A 339 -24.81 -0.94 6.27
C THR A 339 -24.30 0.48 6.12
N LEU A 340 -23.88 1.12 7.22
CA LEU A 340 -23.54 2.54 7.23
C LEU A 340 -22.03 2.79 7.18
N MET A 341 -21.23 1.95 7.88
CA MET A 341 -19.78 2.17 7.99
C MET A 341 -18.98 1.47 6.88
N SER A 342 -19.53 0.47 6.22
CA SER A 342 -18.86 -0.20 5.10
C SER A 342 -18.80 0.67 3.84
N GLU A 343 -19.76 1.56 3.63
CA GLU A 343 -19.82 2.40 2.43
C GLU A 343 -18.67 3.43 2.35
N PRO A 344 -18.36 4.22 3.39
CA PRO A 344 -17.19 5.10 3.36
C PRO A 344 -15.89 4.34 3.13
N MET A 345 -15.76 3.14 3.71
CA MET A 345 -14.56 2.30 3.57
C MET A 345 -14.41 1.74 2.16
N ARG A 346 -15.52 1.27 1.57
CA ARG A 346 -15.55 0.87 0.16
C ARG A 346 -15.13 2.04 -0.73
N ASN A 347 -15.68 3.23 -0.50
CA ASN A 347 -15.43 4.41 -1.34
C ASN A 347 -13.96 4.86 -1.27
N LEU A 348 -13.26 4.64 -0.15
CA LEU A 348 -11.83 4.89 -0.05
C LEU A 348 -11.07 4.10 -1.12
N TYR A 349 -11.25 2.77 -1.19
CA TYR A 349 -10.58 1.93 -2.18
C TYR A 349 -11.06 2.19 -3.61
N TYR A 350 -12.36 2.40 -3.79
CA TYR A 350 -12.93 2.71 -5.09
C TYR A 350 -12.60 4.12 -5.59
N GLY A 351 -12.11 5.01 -4.74
CA GLY A 351 -11.54 6.29 -5.13
C GLY A 351 -10.08 6.19 -5.56
N SER A 352 -9.36 5.18 -5.06
CA SER A 352 -7.93 4.98 -5.31
C SER A 352 -7.65 3.96 -6.42
N TYR A 353 -8.49 2.93 -6.54
CA TYR A 353 -8.26 1.79 -7.42
C TYR A 353 -9.41 1.58 -8.39
N SER A 354 -9.07 1.18 -9.60
CA SER A 354 -10.00 0.80 -10.65
C SER A 354 -10.39 -0.67 -10.47
N LEU A 355 -11.48 -0.90 -9.73
CA LEU A 355 -11.97 -2.23 -9.37
C LEU A 355 -13.35 -2.49 -10.00
N PRO A 356 -13.69 -3.75 -10.31
CA PRO A 356 -15.01 -4.15 -10.77
C PRO A 356 -16.14 -3.76 -9.82
N PRO A 357 -17.40 -3.79 -10.24
CA PRO A 357 -18.53 -3.43 -9.40
C PRO A 357 -18.53 -4.18 -8.06
N TYR A 358 -18.67 -3.44 -6.96
CA TYR A 358 -18.63 -3.98 -5.60
C TYR A 358 -19.81 -4.90 -5.29
N TYR A 359 -19.50 -6.05 -4.68
CA TYR A 359 -20.48 -6.90 -4.02
C TYR A 359 -20.00 -7.30 -2.62
N ALA A 360 -20.90 -7.21 -1.64
CA ALA A 360 -20.55 -7.53 -0.26
C ALA A 360 -20.51 -9.04 -0.03
N THR A 361 -19.38 -9.54 0.48
CA THR A 361 -19.17 -10.95 0.80
C THR A 361 -19.09 -11.15 2.30
N TRP A 362 -19.88 -12.12 2.83
CA TRP A 362 -19.88 -12.45 4.23
C TRP A 362 -18.61 -13.17 4.65
N SER A 363 -17.99 -12.73 5.76
CA SER A 363 -16.83 -13.39 6.37
C SER A 363 -17.12 -13.83 7.80
N TRP A 364 -17.04 -15.12 8.06
CA TRP A 364 -17.11 -15.67 9.41
C TRP A 364 -15.89 -15.27 10.25
N GLY A 365 -14.71 -15.09 9.63
CA GLY A 365 -13.48 -14.61 10.27
C GLY A 365 -13.67 -13.21 10.83
N VAL A 366 -14.12 -12.28 9.99
CA VAL A 366 -14.42 -10.88 10.39
C VAL A 366 -15.48 -10.85 11.48
N PHE A 367 -16.58 -11.59 11.33
CA PHE A 367 -17.62 -11.66 12.35
C PHE A 367 -17.09 -12.19 13.69
N PHE A 368 -16.29 -13.24 13.67
CA PHE A 368 -15.72 -13.81 14.91
C PHE A 368 -14.82 -12.78 15.61
N GLN A 369 -13.91 -12.14 14.89
CA GLN A 369 -12.94 -11.20 15.44
C GLN A 369 -13.59 -9.92 15.96
N THR A 370 -14.49 -9.31 15.19
CA THR A 370 -15.11 -8.02 15.53
C THR A 370 -16.28 -8.14 16.51
N THR A 371 -16.92 -9.30 16.62
CA THR A 371 -18.15 -9.50 17.38
C THR A 371 -17.97 -10.49 18.52
N VAL A 372 -17.55 -11.71 18.20
CA VAL A 372 -17.49 -12.77 19.21
C VAL A 372 -16.39 -12.51 20.24
N VAL A 373 -15.21 -12.06 19.79
CA VAL A 373 -14.07 -11.76 20.67
C VAL A 373 -14.40 -10.62 21.64
N PRO A 374 -14.89 -9.42 21.25
CA PRO A 374 -15.28 -8.37 22.20
C PRO A 374 -16.36 -8.79 23.20
N VAL A 375 -17.37 -9.53 22.75
CA VAL A 375 -18.43 -10.04 23.64
C VAL A 375 -17.86 -11.09 24.61
N ALA A 376 -17.00 -11.97 24.16
CA ALA A 376 -16.33 -12.97 25.01
C ALA A 376 -15.43 -12.28 26.04
N VAL A 377 -14.69 -11.25 25.68
CA VAL A 377 -13.87 -10.44 26.60
C VAL A 377 -14.75 -9.77 27.65
N LEU A 378 -15.88 -9.15 27.27
CA LEU A 378 -16.84 -8.59 28.21
C LEU A 378 -17.30 -9.64 29.22
N VAL A 379 -17.75 -10.81 28.73
CA VAL A 379 -18.27 -11.91 29.56
C VAL A 379 -17.18 -12.46 30.49
N LEU A 380 -16.00 -12.76 29.96
CA LEU A 380 -14.88 -13.33 30.73
C LEU A 380 -14.38 -12.34 31.80
N VAL A 381 -14.16 -11.09 31.46
CA VAL A 381 -13.70 -10.07 32.41
C VAL A 381 -14.71 -9.84 33.51
N THR A 382 -16.00 -9.72 33.15
CA THR A 382 -17.09 -9.57 34.12
C THR A 382 -17.21 -10.81 35.03
N LEU A 383 -17.14 -12.00 34.44
CA LEU A 383 -17.20 -13.29 35.20
C LEU A 383 -16.04 -13.43 36.18
N VAL A 384 -14.81 -13.18 35.72
CA VAL A 384 -13.61 -13.25 36.60
C VAL A 384 -13.69 -12.22 37.72
N GLY A 385 -14.14 -11.00 37.42
CA GLY A 385 -14.36 -9.94 38.41
C GLY A 385 -15.41 -10.37 39.49
N LEU A 386 -16.53 -10.90 39.02
CA LEU A 386 -17.59 -11.44 39.90
C LEU A 386 -17.09 -12.60 40.77
N LEU A 387 -16.43 -13.59 40.16
CA LEU A 387 -15.94 -14.77 40.90
C LEU A 387 -14.91 -14.38 41.97
N ARG A 388 -13.99 -13.48 41.67
CA ARG A 388 -13.00 -12.97 42.64
C ARG A 388 -13.65 -12.23 43.80
N LYS A 389 -14.62 -11.38 43.55
CA LYS A 389 -15.33 -10.59 44.59
C LYS A 389 -16.36 -11.39 45.37
N MET A 390 -17.06 -12.38 44.76
CA MET A 390 -18.02 -13.25 45.42
C MET A 390 -17.37 -14.27 46.41
N GLY A 391 -16.04 -14.29 46.50
CA GLY A 391 -15.31 -15.07 47.51
C GLY A 391 -15.49 -14.53 48.94
N HIS A 392 -15.94 -13.29 49.14
CA HIS A 392 -16.17 -12.70 50.47
C HIS A 392 -17.34 -13.35 51.20
N THR A 393 -17.32 -13.26 52.57
CA THR A 393 -18.41 -13.75 53.40
C THR A 393 -19.62 -12.82 53.37
N PRO A 394 -20.84 -13.30 53.68
CA PRO A 394 -22.04 -12.42 53.77
C PRO A 394 -21.85 -11.24 54.73
N LEU A 395 -21.13 -11.48 55.86
CA LEU A 395 -20.85 -10.43 56.84
C LEU A 395 -19.91 -9.35 56.28
N GLN A 396 -18.89 -9.76 55.48
CA GLN A 396 -17.99 -8.80 54.83
C GLN A 396 -18.73 -7.93 53.81
N PHE A 397 -19.69 -8.53 53.08
CA PHE A 397 -20.54 -7.79 52.16
C PHE A 397 -21.44 -6.77 52.88
N LEU A 398 -22.07 -7.18 54.00
CA LEU A 398 -22.94 -6.30 54.81
C LEU A 398 -22.17 -5.17 55.45
N ARG A 399 -20.88 -5.42 55.86
CA ARG A 399 -19.97 -4.41 56.41
C ARG A 399 -19.25 -3.58 55.36
N HIS A 400 -19.47 -3.86 54.04
CA HIS A 400 -18.73 -3.28 52.92
C HIS A 400 -17.21 -3.47 53.03
N GLU A 401 -16.71 -4.52 53.63
CA GLU A 401 -15.32 -4.91 53.78
C GLU A 401 -14.89 -5.75 52.56
N THR A 402 -15.26 -5.30 51.37
CA THR A 402 -14.98 -6.01 50.10
C THR A 402 -13.55 -5.69 49.54
N SER A 403 -12.82 -4.80 50.19
CA SER A 403 -11.44 -4.45 49.85
C SER A 403 -10.52 -4.93 51.00
N LYS A 404 -9.43 -5.64 50.66
CA LYS A 404 -8.35 -6.00 51.60
C LYS A 404 -7.58 -4.71 52.04
N GLY A 405 -8.21 -3.88 52.81
CA GLY A 405 -7.59 -2.67 53.32
C GLY A 405 -7.55 -2.70 54.82
N GLY A 406 -6.40 -3.07 55.39
CA GLY A 406 -6.12 -2.82 56.82
C GLY A 406 -6.30 -1.32 57.14
N VAL A 407 -6.49 -0.98 58.42
CA VAL A 407 -6.67 0.38 58.90
C VAL A 407 -5.71 1.33 58.21
N LYS A 408 -6.26 2.13 57.28
CA LYS A 408 -5.46 3.12 56.55
C LYS A 408 -5.02 4.18 57.57
N ARG A 409 -3.74 4.14 57.97
CA ARG A 409 -3.11 5.18 58.81
C ARG A 409 -3.45 6.57 58.18
N GLY A 410 -4.02 7.44 58.95
CA GLY A 410 -4.31 8.80 58.50
C GLY A 410 -3.01 9.54 58.24
N PHE A 411 -2.84 10.02 56.99
CA PHE A 411 -1.73 10.90 56.69
C PHE A 411 -1.86 12.22 57.50
N ALA A 412 -0.86 12.54 58.32
CA ALA A 412 -0.75 13.85 58.95
C ALA A 412 -0.37 14.88 57.89
N LEU A 413 -1.32 15.78 57.54
CA LEU A 413 -1.10 16.84 56.55
C LEU A 413 -0.63 18.12 57.27
N PRO A 414 0.28 18.91 56.67
CA PRO A 414 0.81 20.13 57.27
C PRO A 414 -0.29 21.13 57.63
N GLU A 415 -0.21 21.72 58.78
CA GLU A 415 -1.19 22.69 59.30
C GLU A 415 -1.24 24.02 58.52
N ARG A 416 -0.19 24.29 57.76
CA ARG A 416 -0.09 25.49 56.88
C ARG A 416 -1.09 25.48 55.68
N LEU A 417 -1.70 24.33 55.36
CA LEU A 417 -2.67 24.23 54.29
C LEU A 417 -4.09 24.68 54.80
N SER A 418 -4.81 25.39 53.94
CA SER A 418 -6.22 25.76 54.28
C SER A 418 -7.07 24.50 54.51
N PHE A 419 -8.15 24.63 55.29
CA PHE A 419 -9.05 23.49 55.57
C PHE A 419 -9.53 22.83 54.29
N THR A 420 -9.92 23.61 53.27
CA THR A 420 -10.38 23.09 51.98
C THR A 420 -9.29 22.35 51.22
N ALA A 421 -8.03 22.81 51.26
CA ALA A 421 -6.92 22.13 50.64
C ALA A 421 -6.56 20.80 51.33
N ARG A 422 -6.53 20.80 52.70
CA ARG A 422 -6.33 19.59 53.51
C ARG A 422 -7.44 18.56 53.27
N PHE A 423 -8.68 19.00 53.20
CA PHE A 423 -9.81 18.14 52.93
C PHE A 423 -9.72 17.51 51.55
N ARG A 424 -9.44 18.29 50.50
CA ARG A 424 -9.25 17.76 49.13
C ARG A 424 -8.12 16.75 49.03
N LEU A 425 -6.96 17.09 49.61
CA LEU A 425 -5.80 16.17 49.60
C LEU A 425 -6.11 14.88 50.40
N ARG A 426 -6.87 14.98 51.51
CA ARG A 426 -7.31 13.80 52.26
C ARG A 426 -8.32 12.95 51.50
N VAL A 427 -9.26 13.57 50.76
CA VAL A 427 -10.19 12.87 49.86
C VAL A 427 -9.43 12.17 48.74
N PHE A 428 -8.44 12.85 48.15
CA PHE A 428 -7.59 12.28 47.09
C PHE A 428 -6.79 11.07 47.62
N LEU A 429 -6.04 11.22 48.69
CA LEU A 429 -5.23 10.16 49.28
C LEU A 429 -6.04 8.96 49.79
N ARG A 430 -7.25 9.22 50.29
CA ARG A 430 -8.16 8.16 50.73
C ARG A 430 -8.73 7.35 49.56
N ASN A 431 -8.91 7.97 48.41
CA ASN A 431 -9.47 7.38 47.21
C ASN A 431 -8.40 7.16 46.13
N LEU A 432 -7.13 7.05 46.52
CA LEU A 432 -5.99 6.96 45.58
C LEU A 432 -6.17 5.85 44.54
N GLY A 433 -6.75 4.68 44.93
CA GLY A 433 -7.04 3.60 43.98
C GLY A 433 -8.02 4.00 42.88
N ASN A 434 -9.09 4.73 43.21
CA ASN A 434 -10.07 5.18 42.24
C ASN A 434 -9.51 6.27 41.32
N PHE A 435 -8.66 7.17 41.86
CA PHE A 435 -7.96 8.17 41.07
C PHE A 435 -6.86 7.56 40.19
N ALA A 436 -6.15 6.52 40.66
CA ALA A 436 -5.21 5.76 39.86
C ALA A 436 -5.94 5.06 38.68
N THR A 437 -7.10 4.47 38.91
CA THR A 437 -7.93 3.90 37.85
C THR A 437 -8.37 4.94 36.84
N LEU A 438 -8.77 6.13 37.31
CA LEU A 438 -9.10 7.25 36.45
C LEU A 438 -7.89 7.71 35.62
N PHE A 439 -6.71 7.82 36.25
CA PHE A 439 -5.45 8.18 35.60
C PHE A 439 -5.09 7.21 34.47
N VAL A 440 -5.06 5.90 34.75
CA VAL A 440 -4.77 4.86 33.75
C VAL A 440 -5.82 4.88 32.63
N GLY A 441 -7.08 5.03 32.99
CA GLY A 441 -8.16 5.06 32.03
C GLY A 441 -8.08 6.27 31.08
N ILE A 442 -7.75 7.46 31.62
CA ILE A 442 -7.51 8.63 30.77
C ILE A 442 -6.33 8.37 29.82
N GLY A 443 -5.27 7.72 30.30
CA GLY A 443 -4.15 7.31 29.46
C GLY A 443 -4.59 6.45 28.27
N PHE A 444 -5.37 5.40 28.49
CA PHE A 444 -5.91 4.57 27.41
C PHE A 444 -6.80 5.34 26.43
N ALA A 445 -7.70 6.19 26.93
CA ALA A 445 -8.56 7.00 26.07
C ALA A 445 -7.76 8.02 25.24
N SER A 446 -6.72 8.61 25.85
CA SER A 446 -5.83 9.55 25.16
C SER A 446 -4.94 8.85 24.13
N LEU A 447 -4.61 7.56 24.32
CA LEU A 447 -3.88 6.76 23.33
C LEU A 447 -4.68 6.64 22.02
N LEU A 448 -5.97 6.31 22.10
CA LEU A 448 -6.84 6.22 20.92
C LEU A 448 -7.00 7.59 20.23
N LEU A 449 -7.15 8.66 21.01
CA LEU A 449 -7.28 10.01 20.48
C LEU A 449 -5.96 10.48 19.81
N LEU A 450 -4.80 10.19 20.43
CA LEU A 450 -3.51 10.53 19.86
C LEU A 450 -3.26 9.72 18.59
N PHE A 451 -3.63 8.43 18.56
CA PHE A 451 -3.53 7.59 17.36
C PHE A 451 -4.24 8.28 16.18
N SER A 452 -5.49 8.68 16.34
CA SER A 452 -6.27 9.30 15.27
C SER A 452 -5.74 10.68 14.84
N LEU A 453 -5.25 11.50 15.79
CA LEU A 453 -4.73 12.85 15.49
C LEU A 453 -3.30 12.82 14.93
N ALA A 454 -2.53 11.75 15.16
CA ALA A 454 -1.17 11.64 14.69
C ALA A 454 -1.06 11.10 13.25
N ILE A 455 -2.12 10.53 12.69
CA ILE A 455 -2.09 9.94 11.34
C ILE A 455 -1.73 11.00 10.29
N LEU A 456 -2.47 12.11 10.22
CA LEU A 456 -2.23 13.14 9.22
C LEU A 456 -0.81 13.74 9.28
N PRO A 457 -0.30 14.21 10.44
CA PRO A 457 1.08 14.68 10.52
C PRO A 457 2.12 13.60 10.22
N THR A 458 1.81 12.33 10.51
CA THR A 458 2.70 11.20 10.17
C THR A 458 2.77 11.00 8.67
N MET A 459 1.63 11.06 7.95
CA MET A 459 1.61 10.94 6.49
C MET A 459 2.28 12.12 5.81
N SER A 460 2.03 13.35 6.27
CA SER A 460 2.71 14.55 5.74
C SER A 460 4.23 14.48 5.97
N HIS A 461 4.67 13.97 7.12
CA HIS A 461 6.10 13.79 7.40
C HIS A 461 6.71 12.64 6.57
N TYR A 462 5.94 11.60 6.31
CA TYR A 462 6.35 10.52 5.41
C TYR A 462 6.56 11.05 3.98
N ALA A 463 5.63 11.85 3.47
CA ALA A 463 5.74 12.51 2.17
C ALA A 463 6.99 13.41 2.08
N GLU A 464 7.25 14.23 3.11
CA GLU A 464 8.47 15.04 3.21
C GLU A 464 9.74 14.17 3.24
N ASN A 465 9.71 13.03 3.93
CA ASN A 465 10.82 12.10 3.94
C ASN A 465 11.06 11.46 2.57
N LEU A 466 10.00 11.13 1.82
CA LEU A 466 10.12 10.61 0.46
C LEU A 466 10.73 11.65 -0.48
N HIS A 467 10.26 12.90 -0.44
CA HIS A 467 10.87 13.99 -1.20
C HIS A 467 12.38 14.08 -0.95
N ASN A 468 12.81 13.97 0.29
CA ASN A 468 14.22 14.02 0.69
C ASN A 468 15.02 12.74 0.34
N THR A 469 14.40 11.70 -0.22
CA THR A 469 15.13 10.52 -0.72
C THR A 469 15.58 10.66 -2.16
N VAL A 470 14.98 11.58 -2.92
CA VAL A 470 15.40 11.89 -4.28
C VAL A 470 16.71 12.67 -4.21
N VAL A 471 17.74 12.14 -4.83
CA VAL A 471 19.12 12.65 -4.70
C VAL A 471 19.46 13.73 -5.71
N ALA A 472 18.70 13.86 -6.80
CA ALA A 472 18.92 14.79 -7.91
C ALA A 472 17.60 15.35 -8.43
N GLN A 473 17.64 16.33 -9.35
CA GLN A 473 16.43 16.84 -10.00
C GLN A 473 15.79 15.80 -10.94
N HIS A 474 16.61 14.90 -11.51
CA HIS A 474 16.18 13.81 -12.37
C HIS A 474 16.90 12.52 -11.99
N GLN A 475 16.16 11.45 -11.82
CA GLN A 475 16.67 10.10 -11.61
C GLN A 475 16.02 9.19 -12.64
N TYR A 476 16.74 8.96 -13.74
CA TYR A 476 16.30 8.12 -14.84
C TYR A 476 16.56 6.66 -14.53
N SER A 477 15.54 5.82 -14.57
CA SER A 477 15.69 4.37 -14.67
C SER A 477 15.60 3.96 -16.12
N LEU A 478 16.49 3.07 -16.55
CA LEU A 478 16.58 2.61 -17.92
C LEU A 478 16.12 1.13 -18.02
N LYS A 479 15.53 0.78 -19.16
CA LYS A 479 15.17 -0.61 -19.49
C LYS A 479 16.41 -1.46 -19.86
N ALA A 480 17.42 -0.80 -20.43
CA ALA A 480 18.71 -1.36 -20.77
C ALA A 480 19.79 -0.28 -20.68
N PRO A 481 21.07 -0.63 -20.49
CA PRO A 481 22.15 0.34 -20.51
C PRO A 481 22.12 1.17 -21.81
N LEU A 482 22.19 2.50 -21.65
CA LEU A 482 22.22 3.46 -22.77
C LEU A 482 23.32 4.47 -22.52
N GLU A 483 24.42 4.39 -23.27
CA GLU A 483 25.55 5.31 -23.13
C GLU A 483 25.24 6.71 -23.63
N LEU A 484 25.50 7.74 -22.82
CA LEU A 484 25.34 9.15 -23.24
C LEU A 484 26.43 9.61 -24.19
N GLU A 485 27.63 9.09 -24.03
CA GLU A 485 28.80 9.44 -24.85
C GLU A 485 29.16 8.25 -25.73
N GLY A 486 29.36 8.52 -27.00
CA GLY A 486 29.90 7.63 -28.00
C GLY A 486 30.70 8.38 -29.03
N THR A 487 31.53 7.69 -29.81
CA THR A 487 32.21 8.26 -30.97
C THR A 487 31.18 8.68 -32.02
N SER A 488 31.58 9.53 -32.96
CA SER A 488 30.72 9.91 -34.09
C SER A 488 30.25 8.68 -34.87
N ASP A 489 31.14 7.74 -35.06
CA ASP A 489 30.91 6.55 -35.85
C ASP A 489 29.92 5.58 -35.14
N GLU A 490 30.06 5.41 -33.82
CA GLU A 490 29.11 4.65 -33.00
C GLU A 490 27.70 5.24 -33.03
N ARG A 491 27.59 6.57 -32.85
CA ARG A 491 26.29 7.27 -32.94
C ARG A 491 25.63 7.17 -34.30
N GLU A 492 26.42 7.25 -35.37
CA GLU A 492 25.91 7.09 -36.71
C GLU A 492 25.44 5.67 -36.98
N ALA A 493 26.16 4.65 -36.47
CA ALA A 493 25.78 3.26 -36.61
C ALA A 493 24.54 2.90 -35.81
N TRP A 494 24.43 3.34 -34.55
CA TRP A 494 23.20 3.15 -33.76
C TRP A 494 22.00 3.87 -34.38
N LYS A 495 22.18 5.07 -34.92
CA LYS A 495 21.13 5.76 -35.67
C LYS A 495 20.74 5.01 -36.95
N ALA A 496 21.71 4.40 -37.64
CA ALA A 496 21.46 3.54 -38.80
C ALA A 496 20.68 2.26 -38.36
N ALA A 497 21.11 1.60 -37.28
CA ALA A 497 20.41 0.45 -36.70
C ALA A 497 18.96 0.80 -36.33
N ASP A 498 18.74 1.91 -35.64
CA ASP A 498 17.40 2.39 -35.30
C ASP A 498 16.53 2.63 -36.54
N THR A 499 17.12 3.18 -37.59
CA THR A 499 16.41 3.45 -38.84
C THR A 499 16.04 2.13 -39.55
N LEU A 500 16.95 1.15 -39.56
CA LEU A 500 16.73 -0.16 -40.17
C LEU A 500 15.69 -0.99 -39.39
N GLN A 501 15.66 -0.89 -38.05
CA GLN A 501 14.63 -1.51 -37.23
C GLN A 501 13.20 -0.99 -37.51
N GLY A 502 13.07 0.17 -38.13
CA GLY A 502 11.78 0.71 -38.62
C GLY A 502 11.27 -0.01 -39.88
N VAL A 503 12.02 -0.98 -40.41
CA VAL A 503 11.58 -1.79 -41.54
C VAL A 503 10.92 -3.07 -41.03
N GLU A 504 9.82 -3.48 -41.66
CA GLU A 504 9.11 -4.71 -41.33
C GLU A 504 10.05 -5.91 -41.26
N GLY A 505 10.05 -6.64 -40.12
CA GLY A 505 11.04 -7.73 -39.87
C GLY A 505 11.07 -8.81 -40.94
N ALA A 506 9.93 -9.14 -41.58
CA ALA A 506 9.85 -10.04 -42.71
C ALA A 506 10.69 -9.57 -43.90
N ARG A 507 10.82 -8.25 -44.06
CA ARG A 507 11.60 -7.68 -45.17
C ARG A 507 13.11 -7.70 -44.88
N LEU A 508 13.50 -7.47 -43.62
CA LEU A 508 14.89 -7.61 -43.18
C LEU A 508 15.36 -9.08 -43.34
N SER A 509 14.55 -10.04 -42.91
CA SER A 509 14.84 -11.46 -43.07
C SER A 509 14.92 -11.86 -44.56
N ALA A 510 14.08 -11.26 -45.43
CA ALA A 510 14.20 -11.50 -46.87
C ALA A 510 15.49 -10.92 -47.45
N LEU A 511 15.96 -9.79 -46.93
CA LEU A 511 17.22 -9.17 -47.34
C LEU A 511 18.42 -10.01 -46.89
N GLU A 512 18.44 -10.52 -45.67
CA GLU A 512 19.47 -11.41 -45.15
C GLU A 512 19.54 -12.70 -45.98
N ASN A 513 18.39 -13.35 -46.19
CA ASN A 513 18.35 -14.57 -47.03
C ASN A 513 18.83 -14.32 -48.47
N ALA A 514 18.57 -13.16 -49.04
CA ALA A 514 19.05 -12.78 -50.36
C ALA A 514 20.57 -12.51 -50.36
N ALA A 515 21.12 -11.94 -49.28
CA ALA A 515 22.55 -11.73 -49.09
C ALA A 515 23.29 -13.06 -48.97
N ASP A 516 22.76 -13.99 -48.16
CA ASP A 516 23.30 -15.36 -47.99
C ASP A 516 23.31 -16.12 -49.31
N ASP A 517 22.22 -16.05 -50.11
CA ASP A 517 22.17 -16.69 -51.45
C ASP A 517 23.22 -16.10 -52.37
N VAL A 518 23.47 -14.79 -52.33
CA VAL A 518 24.56 -14.14 -53.10
C VAL A 518 25.91 -14.70 -52.67
N GLN A 519 26.18 -14.84 -51.37
CA GLN A 519 27.43 -15.37 -50.87
C GLN A 519 27.61 -16.85 -51.27
N GLU A 520 26.59 -17.71 -51.15
CA GLU A 520 26.62 -19.10 -51.56
C GLU A 520 26.92 -19.25 -53.07
N LYS A 521 26.28 -18.43 -53.90
CA LYS A 521 26.48 -18.45 -55.37
C LYS A 521 27.82 -17.88 -55.76
N ALA A 522 28.33 -16.90 -54.99
CA ALA A 522 29.70 -16.38 -55.22
C ALA A 522 30.76 -17.46 -54.95
N ASP A 523 30.64 -18.24 -53.88
CA ASP A 523 31.53 -19.33 -53.55
C ASP A 523 31.43 -20.46 -54.59
N ALA A 524 30.21 -20.78 -55.04
CA ALA A 524 30.00 -21.78 -56.12
C ALA A 524 30.64 -21.31 -57.43
N LEU A 525 30.54 -20.01 -57.75
CA LEU A 525 31.20 -19.44 -58.94
C LEU A 525 32.71 -19.50 -58.82
N LYS A 526 33.26 -19.19 -57.66
CA LYS A 526 34.71 -19.30 -57.42
C LYS A 526 35.22 -20.71 -57.61
N VAL A 527 34.57 -21.72 -57.08
CA VAL A 527 34.89 -23.13 -57.21
C VAL A 527 34.80 -23.58 -58.66
N ALA A 528 33.77 -23.14 -59.37
CA ALA A 528 33.61 -23.45 -60.80
C ALA A 528 34.68 -22.79 -61.67
N ALA A 529 35.09 -21.54 -61.37
CA ALA A 529 36.15 -20.82 -62.04
C ALA A 529 37.55 -21.46 -61.82
N GLU A 530 37.83 -21.89 -60.59
CA GLU A 530 39.04 -22.58 -60.21
C GLU A 530 39.12 -23.93 -60.95
N ALA A 531 38.04 -24.72 -61.04
CA ALA A 531 37.96 -25.94 -61.76
C ALA A 531 38.20 -25.74 -63.26
N LEU A 532 37.70 -24.67 -63.85
CA LEU A 532 37.93 -24.31 -65.22
C LEU A 532 39.39 -23.92 -65.50
N GLN A 533 40.12 -23.34 -64.55
CA GLN A 533 41.54 -23.06 -64.66
C GLN A 533 42.42 -24.32 -64.58
N VAL A 534 42.02 -25.34 -63.83
CA VAL A 534 42.75 -26.56 -63.66
C VAL A 534 42.56 -27.53 -64.90
N GLU A 535 41.31 -27.68 -65.33
CA GLU A 535 40.93 -28.51 -66.45
C GLU A 535 39.95 -27.81 -67.38
N PRO A 536 40.39 -27.14 -68.46
CA PRO A 536 39.49 -26.36 -69.31
C PRO A 536 38.73 -27.30 -70.25
N THR A 537 37.73 -27.95 -69.78
CA THR A 537 36.81 -28.85 -70.56
C THR A 537 35.52 -28.08 -70.86
N LEU A 538 34.80 -28.57 -71.93
CA LEU A 538 33.52 -28.00 -72.30
C LEU A 538 32.47 -28.01 -71.14
N GLU A 539 32.54 -29.10 -70.33
CA GLU A 539 31.70 -29.25 -69.11
C GLU A 539 32.05 -28.27 -68.01
N ALA A 540 33.37 -28.00 -67.82
CA ALA A 540 33.83 -27.01 -66.88
C ALA A 540 33.45 -25.62 -67.29
N MET A 541 33.52 -25.27 -68.58
CA MET A 541 33.00 -23.99 -69.11
C MET A 541 31.52 -23.85 -68.90
N GLN A 542 30.72 -24.88 -69.08
CA GLN A 542 29.29 -24.84 -68.92
C GLN A 542 28.93 -24.67 -67.45
N LYS A 543 29.57 -25.35 -66.52
CA LYS A 543 29.40 -25.18 -65.09
C LYS A 543 29.77 -23.79 -64.59
N ALA A 544 30.85 -23.21 -65.10
CA ALA A 544 31.26 -21.85 -64.77
C ALA A 544 30.24 -20.83 -65.35
N GLN A 545 29.69 -21.06 -66.52
CA GLN A 545 28.65 -20.16 -67.08
C GLN A 545 27.34 -20.29 -66.34
N ASP A 546 26.93 -21.50 -65.91
CA ASP A 546 25.72 -21.72 -65.13
C ASP A 546 25.86 -21.07 -63.73
N ALA A 547 27.02 -21.24 -63.09
CA ALA A 547 27.31 -20.56 -61.79
C ALA A 547 27.32 -19.03 -61.93
N GLN A 548 27.86 -18.51 -63.03
CA GLN A 548 27.84 -17.06 -63.29
C GLN A 548 26.41 -16.51 -63.47
N ASN A 549 25.55 -17.29 -64.13
CA ASN A 549 24.17 -16.91 -64.38
C ASN A 549 23.36 -16.97 -63.03
N ALA A 550 23.66 -17.99 -62.21
CA ALA A 550 23.03 -18.14 -60.89
C ALA A 550 23.44 -16.95 -59.98
N PHE A 551 24.71 -16.61 -59.88
CA PHE A 551 25.22 -15.46 -59.14
C PHE A 551 24.59 -14.12 -59.60
N ALA A 552 24.50 -13.90 -60.92
CA ALA A 552 23.85 -12.68 -61.43
C ALA A 552 22.38 -12.62 -61.03
N LYS A 553 21.67 -13.74 -61.04
CA LYS A 553 20.29 -13.80 -60.64
C LYS A 553 20.11 -13.54 -59.10
N SER A 554 20.99 -14.08 -58.24
CA SER A 554 20.96 -13.80 -56.80
C SER A 554 21.29 -12.32 -56.49
N GLN A 555 22.22 -11.70 -57.24
CA GLN A 555 22.48 -10.26 -57.13
C GLN A 555 21.28 -9.40 -57.54
N ASP A 556 20.54 -9.78 -58.60
CA ASP A 556 19.32 -9.08 -58.99
C ASP A 556 18.23 -9.20 -57.91
N ALA A 557 18.12 -10.36 -57.22
CA ALA A 557 17.19 -10.56 -56.11
C ALA A 557 17.57 -9.72 -54.89
N LEU A 558 18.84 -9.70 -54.48
CA LEU A 558 19.35 -8.85 -53.41
C LEU A 558 19.08 -7.34 -53.69
N ASN A 559 19.36 -6.91 -54.92
CA ASN A 559 19.08 -5.54 -55.33
C ASN A 559 17.59 -5.17 -55.25
N SER A 560 16.71 -6.15 -55.53
CA SER A 560 15.27 -5.95 -55.44
C SER A 560 14.79 -5.80 -53.99
N GLU A 561 15.38 -6.60 -53.07
CA GLU A 561 15.07 -6.46 -51.61
C GLU A 561 15.63 -5.14 -51.06
N LEU A 562 16.85 -4.75 -51.42
CA LEU A 562 17.41 -3.45 -51.06
C LEU A 562 16.58 -2.27 -51.57
N ASP A 563 16.05 -2.34 -52.82
CA ASP A 563 15.13 -1.33 -53.36
C ASP A 563 13.80 -1.28 -52.58
N GLY A 564 13.38 -2.46 -52.08
CA GLY A 564 12.20 -2.57 -51.23
C GLY A 564 12.40 -1.85 -49.89
N VAL A 565 13.51 -2.15 -49.17
CA VAL A 565 13.87 -1.49 -47.92
C VAL A 565 14.05 0.01 -48.11
N ALA A 566 14.70 0.41 -49.17
CA ALA A 566 14.91 1.82 -49.51
C ALA A 566 13.59 2.58 -49.76
N ALA A 567 12.62 1.91 -50.38
CA ALA A 567 11.27 2.48 -50.59
C ALA A 567 10.51 2.65 -49.27
N ASP A 568 10.59 1.69 -48.36
CA ASP A 568 9.93 1.73 -47.05
C ASP A 568 10.52 2.85 -46.20
N LEU A 569 11.84 3.07 -46.27
CA LEU A 569 12.53 4.13 -45.51
C LEU A 569 12.47 5.52 -46.21
N GLY A 570 11.97 5.59 -47.44
CA GLY A 570 12.04 6.80 -48.26
C GLY A 570 13.47 7.23 -48.57
N ALA A 571 14.42 6.27 -48.57
CA ALA A 571 15.87 6.45 -48.80
C ALA A 571 16.30 5.97 -50.20
N THR A 572 17.58 6.09 -50.51
CA THR A 572 18.14 5.45 -51.72
C THR A 572 18.76 4.09 -51.35
N ARG A 573 18.96 3.21 -52.33
CA ARG A 573 19.65 1.95 -52.11
C ARG A 573 21.07 2.16 -51.54
N ASP A 574 21.78 3.16 -52.04
CA ASP A 574 23.12 3.45 -51.54
C ASP A 574 23.11 3.91 -50.07
N ASP A 575 22.06 4.63 -49.65
CA ASP A 575 21.87 4.98 -48.23
C ASP A 575 21.63 3.73 -47.36
N VAL A 576 20.81 2.78 -47.82
CA VAL A 576 20.54 1.51 -47.09
C VAL A 576 21.81 0.70 -46.96
N VAL A 577 22.61 0.58 -48.05
CA VAL A 577 23.90 -0.14 -48.00
C VAL A 577 24.88 0.54 -47.04
N ASP A 578 24.96 1.88 -47.04
CA ASP A 578 25.79 2.68 -46.11
C ASP A 578 25.34 2.44 -44.65
N MET A 579 24.04 2.33 -44.40
CA MET A 579 23.50 2.01 -43.06
C MET A 579 23.89 0.60 -42.61
N ILE A 580 23.74 -0.39 -43.48
CA ILE A 580 24.11 -1.78 -43.22
C ILE A 580 25.60 -1.92 -42.94
N ASP A 581 26.45 -1.28 -43.76
CA ASP A 581 27.90 -1.30 -43.58
C ASP A 581 28.30 -0.69 -42.23
N LYS A 582 27.70 0.44 -41.84
CA LYS A 582 27.95 1.10 -40.54
C LYS A 582 27.57 0.22 -39.36
N VAL A 583 26.43 -0.45 -39.42
CA VAL A 583 25.94 -1.38 -38.37
C VAL A 583 26.88 -2.59 -38.29
N SER A 584 27.28 -3.16 -39.44
CA SER A 584 28.16 -4.35 -39.52
C SER A 584 29.59 -4.05 -39.00
N ASP A 585 30.10 -2.82 -39.23
CA ASP A 585 31.46 -2.45 -38.82
C ASP A 585 31.61 -2.35 -37.29
N LEU A 586 30.52 -2.12 -36.55
CA LEU A 586 30.52 -1.96 -35.07
C LEU A 586 30.26 -3.25 -34.33
N ASN A 587 29.89 -4.36 -35.01
CA ASN A 587 29.55 -5.62 -34.35
C ASN A 587 28.59 -5.43 -33.14
N LEU A 588 27.42 -4.85 -33.44
CA LEU A 588 26.43 -4.51 -32.42
C LEU A 588 25.89 -5.76 -31.65
N ASP A 589 26.17 -6.95 -32.11
CA ASP A 589 25.83 -8.22 -31.44
C ASP A 589 26.84 -8.62 -30.34
N ASP A 590 27.89 -7.84 -30.10
CA ASP A 590 28.82 -8.07 -28.98
C ASP A 590 28.15 -7.59 -27.68
N GLU A 591 27.96 -8.51 -26.74
CA GLU A 591 27.35 -8.25 -25.45
C GLU A 591 28.05 -7.16 -24.61
N ASN A 592 29.24 -6.70 -24.99
CA ASN A 592 29.94 -5.60 -24.36
C ASN A 592 29.67 -4.24 -25.05
N VAL A 593 28.90 -4.20 -26.14
CA VAL A 593 28.57 -2.99 -26.88
C VAL A 593 27.20 -2.49 -26.45
N HIS A 594 27.18 -1.49 -25.61
CA HIS A 594 25.91 -0.85 -25.17
C HIS A 594 25.40 0.14 -26.22
N PRO A 595 24.06 0.28 -26.36
CA PRO A 595 23.44 1.33 -27.15
C PRO A 595 23.96 2.72 -26.75
N VAL A 596 24.18 3.55 -27.78
CA VAL A 596 24.58 4.95 -27.58
C VAL A 596 23.40 5.87 -27.87
N ASN A 597 23.15 6.83 -26.97
CA ASN A 597 22.09 7.80 -27.15
C ASN A 597 22.36 8.66 -28.40
N THR A 598 21.43 8.61 -29.33
CA THR A 598 21.56 9.32 -30.63
C THR A 598 21.18 10.79 -30.54
N VAL A 599 20.58 11.22 -29.43
CA VAL A 599 20.17 12.61 -29.18
C VAL A 599 21.29 13.35 -28.43
N ASP A 600 21.61 14.58 -28.89
CA ASP A 600 22.67 15.37 -28.29
C ASP A 600 22.22 16.09 -27.01
N ASN A 601 22.90 15.82 -25.89
CA ASN A 601 22.65 16.43 -24.58
C ASN A 601 23.59 17.60 -24.26
N GLY A 602 24.56 17.88 -25.07
CA GLY A 602 25.60 18.83 -24.76
C GLY A 602 26.61 18.37 -23.69
N ALA A 603 27.86 18.78 -23.83
CA ALA A 603 28.96 18.32 -23.00
C ALA A 603 28.82 18.66 -21.51
N ASP A 604 28.22 19.81 -21.19
CA ASP A 604 28.06 20.27 -19.80
C ASP A 604 26.99 19.43 -19.06
N THR A 605 25.92 19.01 -19.73
CA THR A 605 24.87 18.15 -19.20
C THR A 605 25.38 16.73 -18.99
N ILE A 606 26.08 16.16 -19.98
CA ILE A 606 26.71 14.84 -19.87
C ILE A 606 27.70 14.78 -18.71
N ALA A 607 28.51 15.83 -18.52
CA ALA A 607 29.48 15.90 -17.42
C ALA A 607 28.85 15.96 -16.03
N GLN A 608 27.56 16.24 -15.95
CA GLN A 608 26.80 16.26 -14.70
C GLN A 608 26.05 14.95 -14.43
N ALA A 609 25.79 14.15 -15.44
CA ALA A 609 25.12 12.87 -15.28
C ALA A 609 26.04 11.82 -14.63
N GLU A 610 25.53 11.08 -13.64
CA GLU A 610 26.23 9.95 -13.02
C GLU A 610 25.44 8.68 -13.22
N LYS A 611 26.16 7.58 -13.50
CA LYS A 611 25.59 6.25 -13.69
C LYS A 611 25.29 5.60 -12.36
N PHE A 612 24.23 4.83 -12.28
CA PHE A 612 23.95 3.89 -11.19
C PHE A 612 23.35 2.60 -11.73
N ALA A 613 23.36 1.58 -10.89
CA ALA A 613 22.59 0.37 -11.13
C ALA A 613 21.66 0.10 -9.96
N VAL A 614 20.50 -0.48 -10.22
CA VAL A 614 19.54 -0.87 -9.19
C VAL A 614 18.95 -2.24 -9.51
N TYR A 615 18.80 -3.06 -8.46
CA TYR A 615 18.10 -4.34 -8.54
C TYR A 615 17.34 -4.62 -7.26
N THR A 616 16.19 -5.29 -7.33
CA THR A 616 15.32 -5.52 -6.17
C THR A 616 15.43 -6.97 -5.71
N LEU A 617 15.63 -7.14 -4.40
CA LEU A 617 15.71 -8.44 -3.74
C LEU A 617 14.64 -8.52 -2.64
N GLN A 618 14.33 -9.73 -2.20
CA GLN A 618 13.33 -9.99 -1.16
C GLN A 618 14.00 -10.29 0.18
N TYR A 619 13.53 -9.62 1.23
CA TYR A 619 13.91 -9.89 2.62
C TYR A 619 12.75 -10.50 3.38
N ASN A 620 12.95 -11.67 4.00
CA ASN A 620 11.93 -12.32 4.81
C ASN A 620 11.76 -11.59 6.14
N ARG A 621 10.58 -11.01 6.37
CA ARG A 621 10.23 -10.26 7.60
C ARG A 621 9.99 -11.14 8.83
N GLY A 622 10.12 -12.46 8.71
CA GLY A 622 9.86 -13.45 9.76
C GLY A 622 8.46 -14.09 9.66
N GLU A 623 8.24 -15.14 10.43
CA GLU A 623 7.01 -15.95 10.36
C GLU A 623 5.73 -15.09 10.42
N GLY A 624 4.92 -15.16 9.37
CA GLY A 624 3.62 -14.49 9.29
C GLY A 624 3.62 -13.02 8.91
N ASN A 625 4.80 -12.40 8.64
CA ASN A 625 4.90 -10.98 8.27
C ASN A 625 5.11 -10.76 6.77
N GLY A 626 5.30 -11.82 5.97
CA GLY A 626 5.56 -11.72 4.54
C GLY A 626 6.99 -11.31 4.20
N GLU A 627 7.19 -10.82 2.99
CA GLU A 627 8.48 -10.42 2.44
C GLU A 627 8.53 -8.90 2.23
N GLU A 628 9.74 -8.34 2.33
CA GLU A 628 10.06 -6.94 2.07
C GLU A 628 10.87 -6.82 0.81
N THR A 629 10.41 -6.04 -0.14
CA THR A 629 11.19 -5.72 -1.33
C THR A 629 12.23 -4.65 -0.98
N ILE A 630 13.50 -4.95 -1.19
CA ILE A 630 14.63 -4.06 -0.90
C ILE A 630 15.38 -3.78 -2.21
N ALA A 631 15.46 -2.51 -2.60
CA ALA A 631 16.28 -2.09 -3.72
C ALA A 631 17.75 -1.98 -3.29
N VAL A 632 18.63 -2.65 -4.01
CA VAL A 632 20.07 -2.57 -3.88
C VAL A 632 20.60 -1.66 -4.98
N TYR A 633 21.30 -0.61 -4.59
CA TYR A 633 21.89 0.37 -5.50
C TYR A 633 23.38 0.18 -5.62
N GLY A 634 23.87 0.05 -6.84
CA GLY A 634 25.27 0.19 -7.21
C GLY A 634 25.56 1.62 -7.59
N VAL A 635 26.39 2.32 -6.85
CA VAL A 635 26.66 3.75 -6.98
C VAL A 635 28.12 3.99 -7.34
N GLN A 636 28.39 4.96 -8.19
CA GLN A 636 29.78 5.33 -8.54
C GLN A 636 30.56 5.83 -7.32
N GLU A 637 31.80 5.38 -7.18
CA GLU A 637 32.67 5.84 -6.08
C GLU A 637 32.94 7.35 -6.22
N GLY A 638 32.73 8.11 -5.12
CA GLY A 638 32.89 9.55 -5.09
C GLY A 638 31.75 10.33 -5.75
N SER A 639 30.54 9.75 -5.84
CA SER A 639 29.33 10.40 -6.34
C SER A 639 29.07 11.76 -5.68
N ARG A 640 28.60 12.71 -6.48
CA ARG A 640 28.15 14.04 -6.02
C ARG A 640 26.76 14.00 -5.39
N TYR A 641 25.97 13.01 -5.74
CA TYR A 641 24.57 12.87 -5.35
C TYR A 641 24.43 12.02 -4.09
N TRP A 642 25.10 10.87 -4.04
CA TRP A 642 25.13 10.01 -2.87
C TRP A 642 26.32 10.36 -1.98
N THR A 643 26.23 11.52 -1.33
CA THR A 643 27.29 12.02 -0.42
C THR A 643 27.23 11.38 0.95
N ASP A 644 28.35 11.48 1.72
CA ASP A 644 28.44 10.99 3.10
C ASP A 644 28.25 9.46 3.25
N MET A 645 28.57 8.70 2.19
CA MET A 645 28.61 7.25 2.21
C MET A 645 30.03 6.73 1.99
N ASP A 646 30.47 5.76 2.80
CA ASP A 646 31.72 5.03 2.56
C ASP A 646 31.39 3.73 1.79
N LEU A 647 31.49 3.80 0.48
CA LEU A 647 31.19 2.72 -0.46
C LEU A 647 32.46 1.99 -0.94
N GLY A 648 33.54 1.99 -0.15
CA GLY A 648 34.73 1.20 -0.50
C GLY A 648 34.41 -0.29 -0.69
N SER A 649 35.30 -0.99 -1.46
CA SER A 649 35.07 -2.40 -1.85
C SER A 649 34.66 -3.29 -0.68
N GLY A 650 33.60 -4.07 -0.89
CA GLY A 650 32.99 -4.97 0.09
C GLY A 650 32.16 -4.30 1.17
N LYS A 651 31.81 -3.02 1.03
CA LYS A 651 30.99 -2.28 1.96
C LYS A 651 29.54 -2.14 1.45
N ALA A 652 28.58 -2.28 2.37
CA ALA A 652 27.18 -2.01 2.12
C ALA A 652 26.62 -1.06 3.18
N VAL A 653 25.98 0.03 2.73
CA VAL A 653 25.34 1.03 3.59
C VAL A 653 23.83 0.84 3.53
N PHE A 654 23.19 0.75 4.70
CA PHE A 654 21.75 0.50 4.79
C PHE A 654 20.97 1.81 4.95
N GLY A 655 19.85 1.89 4.31
CA GLY A 655 18.90 2.99 4.45
C GLY A 655 18.36 3.13 5.88
N GLY A 656 18.04 4.35 6.28
CA GLY A 656 17.55 4.66 7.62
C GLY A 656 16.26 3.92 7.99
N GLY A 657 15.40 3.64 7.02
CA GLY A 657 14.17 2.89 7.19
C GLY A 657 14.40 1.42 7.54
N LEU A 658 15.35 0.76 6.87
CA LEU A 658 15.73 -0.64 7.16
C LEU A 658 16.21 -0.79 8.59
N VAL A 659 17.09 0.12 9.02
CA VAL A 659 17.65 0.10 10.38
C VAL A 659 16.59 0.42 11.43
N ASP A 660 15.71 1.38 11.20
CA ASP A 660 14.63 1.72 12.14
C ASP A 660 13.61 0.60 12.26
N LYS A 661 13.23 -0.02 11.14
CA LYS A 661 12.22 -1.09 11.10
C LYS A 661 12.71 -2.39 11.72
N PHE A 662 13.85 -2.90 11.26
CA PHE A 662 14.39 -4.21 11.63
C PHE A 662 15.40 -4.16 12.78
N GLY A 663 15.93 -2.98 13.10
CA GLY A 663 16.89 -2.79 14.18
C GLY A 663 18.29 -3.31 13.86
N PHE A 664 18.69 -3.35 12.59
CA PHE A 664 20.01 -3.77 12.15
C PHE A 664 21.12 -2.94 12.79
N LYS A 665 22.24 -3.58 13.05
CA LYS A 665 23.44 -2.97 13.64
C LYS A 665 24.62 -3.21 12.74
N GLN A 666 25.60 -2.32 12.79
CA GLN A 666 26.86 -2.51 12.10
C GLN A 666 27.45 -3.91 12.39
N GLY A 667 27.80 -4.62 11.35
CA GLY A 667 28.30 -6.00 11.38
C GLY A 667 27.22 -7.08 11.26
N ASP A 668 25.94 -6.72 11.27
CA ASP A 668 24.87 -7.69 11.00
C ASP A 668 24.91 -8.09 9.52
N ALA A 669 24.78 -9.39 9.27
CA ALA A 669 24.62 -9.94 7.93
C ALA A 669 23.12 -10.21 7.68
N ILE A 670 22.63 -9.88 6.48
CA ILE A 670 21.28 -10.17 6.04
C ILE A 670 21.32 -11.01 4.78
N ASP A 671 20.38 -11.92 4.70
CA ASP A 671 20.16 -12.75 3.53
C ASP A 671 18.99 -12.15 2.70
N LEU A 672 19.27 -11.82 1.45
CA LEU A 672 18.32 -11.29 0.49
C LEU A 672 18.11 -12.33 -0.61
N TYR A 673 16.86 -12.68 -0.87
CA TYR A 673 16.49 -13.67 -1.85
C TYR A 673 16.16 -13.03 -3.20
N ASP A 674 16.82 -13.50 -4.23
CA ASP A 674 16.48 -13.22 -5.62
C ASP A 674 15.48 -14.28 -6.11
N LYS A 675 14.22 -13.88 -6.29
CA LYS A 675 13.15 -14.78 -6.70
C LYS A 675 13.28 -15.20 -8.18
N TYR A 676 14.00 -14.43 -9.00
CA TYR A 676 14.16 -14.69 -10.42
C TYR A 676 15.34 -15.62 -10.73
N GLU A 677 16.41 -15.53 -9.92
CA GLU A 677 17.58 -16.38 -10.06
C GLU A 677 17.59 -17.57 -9.07
N ASP A 678 16.55 -17.69 -8.21
CA ASP A 678 16.48 -18.63 -7.07
C ASP A 678 17.78 -18.67 -6.25
N LYS A 679 18.30 -17.48 -5.96
CA LYS A 679 19.61 -17.29 -5.33
C LYS A 679 19.51 -16.41 -4.11
N THR A 680 20.29 -16.73 -3.08
CA THR A 680 20.38 -15.90 -1.89
C THR A 680 21.69 -15.13 -1.89
N HIS A 681 21.60 -13.82 -1.74
CA HIS A 681 22.75 -12.92 -1.57
C HIS A 681 22.86 -12.48 -0.12
N THR A 682 24.04 -12.64 0.48
CA THR A 682 24.29 -12.20 1.86
C THR A 682 25.06 -10.90 1.85
N LEU A 683 24.47 -9.85 2.43
CA LEU A 683 25.10 -8.53 2.59
C LEU A 683 25.37 -8.23 4.06
N THR A 684 26.51 -7.62 4.34
CA THR A 684 26.89 -7.20 5.70
C THR A 684 26.79 -5.70 5.83
N PHE A 685 26.06 -5.25 6.84
CA PHE A 685 25.96 -3.81 7.16
C PHE A 685 27.30 -3.27 7.66
N THR A 686 27.95 -2.44 6.88
CA THR A 686 29.28 -1.92 7.15
C THR A 686 29.35 -0.42 7.35
N GLY A 687 28.23 0.29 7.34
CA GLY A 687 28.20 1.74 7.51
C GLY A 687 28.79 2.22 8.85
N ASP A 688 29.64 3.24 8.81
CA ASP A 688 30.16 3.92 10.00
C ASP A 688 29.08 4.83 10.59
N GLU A 689 28.77 4.67 11.87
CA GLU A 689 27.90 5.53 12.72
C GLU A 689 26.53 5.91 12.16
N GLY A 690 26.14 5.53 10.94
CA GLY A 690 24.93 6.06 10.35
C GLY A 690 24.33 5.20 9.26
N THR A 691 23.06 5.40 9.15
CA THR A 691 22.27 4.99 8.04
C THR A 691 22.20 6.15 7.06
N TRP A 692 22.16 5.87 5.78
CA TRP A 692 21.99 6.91 4.79
C TRP A 692 20.49 7.21 4.55
N GLY A 693 20.19 8.45 4.22
CA GLY A 693 18.83 8.89 3.93
C GLY A 693 17.92 9.02 5.14
N THR A 694 16.63 9.07 4.90
CA THR A 694 15.59 9.24 5.93
C THR A 694 15.19 7.89 6.55
N LYS A 695 14.37 7.92 7.57
CA LYS A 695 13.76 6.69 8.12
C LYS A 695 12.71 6.05 7.21
N SER A 696 12.43 6.64 6.07
CA SER A 696 11.59 6.04 5.04
C SER A 696 12.40 5.37 3.93
N THR A 697 13.74 5.53 3.93
CA THR A 697 14.63 4.93 2.93
C THR A 697 14.83 3.44 3.21
N MET A 698 14.34 2.59 2.32
CA MET A 698 14.37 1.13 2.45
C MET A 698 15.41 0.45 1.56
N ASN A 699 16.41 1.20 1.09
CA ASN A 699 17.39 0.76 0.11
C ASN A 699 18.71 0.35 0.77
N ILE A 700 19.51 -0.41 0.02
CA ILE A 700 20.91 -0.73 0.36
C ILE A 700 21.79 -0.13 -0.72
N TYR A 701 22.94 0.41 -0.34
CA TYR A 701 23.87 1.05 -1.26
C TYR A 701 25.25 0.39 -1.18
N MET A 702 25.87 0.16 -2.33
CA MET A 702 27.23 -0.38 -2.47
C MET A 702 27.93 0.27 -3.65
N SER A 703 29.22 -0.01 -3.84
CA SER A 703 29.90 0.46 -5.04
C SER A 703 29.34 -0.20 -6.30
N LEU A 704 29.34 0.51 -7.41
CA LEU A 704 28.86 -0.04 -8.70
C LEU A 704 29.66 -1.29 -9.11
N ASP A 705 30.96 -1.31 -8.83
CA ASP A 705 31.81 -2.46 -9.12
C ASP A 705 31.43 -3.70 -8.29
N ASP A 706 31.15 -3.52 -6.97
CA ASP A 706 30.70 -4.62 -6.11
C ASP A 706 29.31 -5.10 -6.49
N PHE A 707 28.42 -4.19 -6.90
CA PHE A 707 27.10 -4.50 -7.42
C PHE A 707 27.19 -5.40 -8.65
N ASN A 708 27.95 -4.95 -9.66
CA ASN A 708 28.13 -5.73 -10.90
C ASN A 708 28.76 -7.11 -10.63
N ALA A 709 29.75 -7.16 -9.76
CA ALA A 709 30.37 -8.44 -9.35
C ALA A 709 29.38 -9.37 -8.61
N MET A 710 28.49 -8.81 -7.78
CA MET A 710 27.50 -9.57 -7.01
C MET A 710 26.43 -10.22 -7.90
N PHE A 711 25.96 -9.48 -8.90
CA PHE A 711 24.93 -9.96 -9.83
C PHE A 711 25.50 -10.64 -11.08
N GLY A 712 26.84 -10.67 -11.25
CA GLY A 712 27.50 -11.30 -12.40
C GLY A 712 27.38 -10.49 -13.68
N ASN A 713 27.09 -9.20 -13.56
CA ASN A 713 27.02 -8.28 -14.69
C ASN A 713 28.40 -7.91 -15.23
N ASP A 714 28.44 -7.40 -16.45
CA ASP A 714 29.63 -6.74 -16.98
C ASP A 714 30.08 -5.58 -16.05
N ALA A 715 31.38 -5.35 -15.98
CA ALA A 715 31.95 -4.28 -15.17
C ALA A 715 31.46 -2.87 -15.57
N ALA A 716 31.01 -2.69 -16.80
CA ALA A 716 30.46 -1.43 -17.32
C ALA A 716 28.94 -1.31 -17.17
N TYR A 717 28.27 -2.36 -16.69
CA TYR A 717 26.81 -2.38 -16.59
C TYR A 717 26.26 -1.30 -15.66
N PHE A 718 25.18 -0.69 -16.11
CA PHE A 718 24.35 0.27 -15.34
C PHE A 718 22.94 0.26 -15.94
N ASN A 719 21.95 0.68 -15.15
CA ASN A 719 20.59 0.82 -15.63
C ASN A 719 19.92 2.11 -15.14
N GLY A 720 20.68 3.16 -14.91
CA GLY A 720 20.14 4.46 -14.58
C GLY A 720 21.15 5.61 -14.61
N TYR A 721 20.59 6.83 -14.69
CA TYR A 721 21.32 8.09 -14.58
C TYR A 721 20.69 8.99 -13.53
N VAL A 722 21.52 9.73 -12.80
CA VAL A 722 21.12 10.88 -11.99
C VAL A 722 21.71 12.16 -12.55
N SER A 723 20.92 13.23 -12.60
CA SER A 723 21.36 14.53 -13.11
C SER A 723 20.53 15.67 -12.50
N ASP A 724 21.14 16.85 -12.31
CA ASP A 724 20.40 18.07 -11.96
C ASP A 724 19.84 18.79 -13.20
N GLU A 725 20.38 18.50 -14.37
CA GLU A 725 19.88 19.01 -15.64
C GLU A 725 19.10 17.90 -16.37
N PRO A 726 18.00 18.23 -17.06
CA PRO A 726 17.24 17.25 -17.79
C PRO A 726 18.06 16.59 -18.90
N LEU A 727 18.01 15.27 -18.99
CA LEU A 727 18.62 14.49 -20.06
C LEU A 727 17.60 14.26 -21.17
N THR A 728 18.01 14.44 -22.41
CA THR A 728 17.24 14.05 -23.57
C THR A 728 17.65 12.62 -23.95
N LEU A 729 16.89 11.63 -23.50
CA LEU A 729 17.13 10.23 -23.74
C LEU A 729 16.14 9.69 -24.77
N ASP A 730 16.53 8.66 -25.49
CA ASP A 730 15.61 7.92 -26.34
C ASP A 730 14.55 7.25 -25.46
N SER A 731 13.28 7.60 -25.65
CA SER A 731 12.15 7.15 -24.84
C SER A 731 11.97 5.63 -24.83
N ARG A 732 12.48 4.92 -25.83
CA ARG A 732 12.43 3.45 -25.88
C ARG A 732 13.23 2.81 -24.76
N TYR A 733 14.33 3.45 -24.33
CA TYR A 733 15.20 2.95 -23.26
C TYR A 733 14.86 3.50 -21.89
N VAL A 734 14.04 4.53 -21.78
CA VAL A 734 13.64 5.12 -20.50
C VAL A 734 12.48 4.33 -19.89
N ALA A 735 12.66 3.83 -18.68
CA ALA A 735 11.60 3.21 -17.90
C ALA A 735 10.85 4.27 -17.08
N SER A 736 11.56 5.17 -16.38
CA SER A 736 10.96 6.27 -15.62
C SER A 736 11.97 7.42 -15.44
N ASP A 737 11.45 8.63 -15.22
CA ASP A 737 12.19 9.80 -14.71
C ASP A 737 11.55 10.22 -13.39
N LEU A 738 12.24 9.99 -12.29
CA LEU A 738 11.78 10.35 -10.95
C LEU A 738 12.29 11.74 -10.58
N THR A 739 11.37 12.67 -10.31
CA THR A 739 11.69 14.04 -9.93
C THR A 739 11.18 14.37 -8.52
N PRO A 740 11.73 15.40 -7.84
CA PRO A 740 11.20 15.90 -6.59
C PRO A 740 9.72 16.32 -6.68
N SER A 741 9.27 16.85 -7.84
CA SER A 741 7.87 17.22 -8.04
C SER A 741 6.91 16.04 -8.06
N ASP A 742 7.37 14.86 -8.49
CA ASP A 742 6.57 13.64 -8.44
C ASP A 742 6.35 13.20 -6.98
N MET A 743 7.38 13.33 -6.14
CA MET A 743 7.26 13.04 -4.72
C MET A 743 6.30 14.00 -3.99
N ASP A 744 6.29 15.27 -4.37
CA ASP A 744 5.34 16.26 -3.82
C ASP A 744 3.90 15.92 -4.24
N ALA A 745 3.67 15.57 -5.51
CA ALA A 745 2.36 15.16 -6.00
C ALA A 745 1.84 13.89 -5.30
N ILE A 746 2.72 12.93 -5.02
CA ILE A 746 2.43 11.74 -4.22
C ILE A 746 1.96 12.14 -2.81
N GLY A 747 2.70 13.03 -2.15
CA GLY A 747 2.38 13.50 -0.81
C GLY A 747 1.02 14.20 -0.74
N GLU A 748 0.69 15.03 -1.72
CA GLU A 748 -0.62 15.69 -1.84
C GLU A 748 -1.74 14.67 -2.06
N GLN A 749 -1.56 13.73 -2.98
CA GLN A 749 -2.55 12.68 -3.27
C GLN A 749 -2.84 11.81 -2.04
N PHE A 750 -1.82 11.37 -1.30
CA PHE A 750 -2.00 10.62 -0.05
C PHE A 750 -2.79 11.42 1.00
N THR A 751 -2.51 12.70 1.13
CA THR A 751 -3.17 13.57 2.12
C THR A 751 -4.64 13.77 1.77
N ASP A 752 -4.95 14.08 0.52
CA ASP A 752 -6.31 14.34 0.04
C ASP A 752 -7.21 13.10 0.13
N MET A 753 -6.69 11.93 -0.26
CA MET A 753 -7.44 10.66 -0.17
C MET A 753 -7.79 10.27 1.25
N MET A 754 -6.93 10.59 2.22
CA MET A 754 -7.11 10.18 3.62
C MET A 754 -7.93 11.17 4.45
N ASP A 755 -8.16 12.41 4.00
CA ASP A 755 -8.75 13.48 4.83
C ASP A 755 -10.15 13.12 5.37
N ASP A 756 -11.03 12.61 4.54
CA ASP A 756 -12.37 12.15 4.94
C ASP A 756 -12.32 11.00 5.95
N MET A 757 -11.42 10.03 5.75
CA MET A 757 -11.23 8.89 6.65
C MET A 757 -10.68 9.35 8.00
N ILE A 758 -9.68 10.23 8.01
CA ILE A 758 -9.08 10.79 9.22
C ILE A 758 -10.12 11.58 10.00
N GLY A 759 -10.92 12.43 9.33
CA GLY A 759 -12.03 13.16 9.95
C GLY A 759 -13.02 12.23 10.66
N MET A 760 -13.38 11.12 10.04
CA MET A 760 -14.24 10.09 10.65
C MET A 760 -13.57 9.41 11.85
N LEU A 761 -12.29 9.02 11.75
CA LEU A 761 -11.52 8.40 12.83
C LEU A 761 -11.39 9.33 14.05
N VAL A 762 -11.08 10.61 13.83
CA VAL A 762 -10.99 11.61 14.90
C VAL A 762 -12.35 11.79 15.56
N GLY A 763 -13.43 11.96 14.79
CA GLY A 763 -14.79 12.07 15.30
C GLY A 763 -15.19 10.88 16.18
N MET A 764 -14.90 9.65 15.74
CA MET A 764 -15.13 8.42 16.49
C MET A 764 -14.28 8.35 17.77
N SER A 765 -13.01 8.68 17.68
CA SER A 765 -12.11 8.68 18.83
C SER A 765 -12.55 9.68 19.91
N VAL A 766 -12.97 10.87 19.50
CA VAL A 766 -13.57 11.88 20.41
C VAL A 766 -14.86 11.35 21.06
N PHE A 767 -15.71 10.69 20.30
CA PHE A 767 -16.94 10.08 20.83
C PHE A 767 -16.64 8.96 21.82
N ILE A 768 -15.75 8.04 21.50
CA ILE A 768 -15.30 6.97 22.40
C ILE A 768 -14.68 7.58 23.66
N PHE A 769 -13.82 8.59 23.52
CA PHE A 769 -13.22 9.31 24.62
C PHE A 769 -14.29 9.93 25.54
N LEU A 770 -15.34 10.55 25.00
CA LEU A 770 -16.44 11.13 25.75
C LEU A 770 -17.19 10.07 26.56
N VAL A 771 -17.57 8.97 25.94
CA VAL A 771 -18.28 7.85 26.61
C VAL A 771 -17.39 7.28 27.72
N PHE A 772 -16.14 7.09 27.45
CA PHE A 772 -15.14 6.55 28.36
C PHE A 772 -14.97 7.47 29.59
N MET A 773 -14.75 8.77 29.36
CA MET A 773 -14.65 9.79 30.41
C MET A 773 -15.89 9.85 31.26
N TYR A 774 -17.08 9.76 30.66
CA TYR A 774 -18.34 9.71 31.40
C TYR A 774 -18.40 8.49 32.33
N LEU A 775 -18.09 7.30 31.85
CA LEU A 775 -18.13 6.06 32.60
C LEU A 775 -17.14 6.08 33.78
N LEU A 776 -15.90 6.49 33.53
CA LEU A 776 -14.86 6.54 34.56
C LEU A 776 -15.16 7.58 35.65
N THR A 777 -15.49 8.81 35.24
CA THR A 777 -15.76 9.87 36.21
C THR A 777 -17.05 9.63 36.97
N LYS A 778 -18.06 9.03 36.36
CA LYS A 778 -19.27 8.56 37.05
C LYS A 778 -18.93 7.52 38.10
N SER A 779 -18.07 6.54 37.76
CA SER A 779 -17.62 5.53 38.73
C SER A 779 -16.97 6.16 39.98
N VAL A 780 -16.10 7.18 39.80
CA VAL A 780 -15.48 7.89 40.91
C VAL A 780 -16.50 8.62 41.76
N ILE A 781 -17.52 9.25 41.17
CA ILE A 781 -18.60 9.95 41.91
C ILE A 781 -19.47 8.96 42.64
N ASP A 782 -19.86 7.85 42.04
CA ASP A 782 -20.70 6.83 42.66
C ASP A 782 -20.01 6.21 43.89
N HIS A 783 -18.70 5.94 43.82
CA HIS A 783 -17.90 5.52 44.99
C HIS A 783 -17.82 6.59 46.09
N SER A 784 -17.96 7.86 45.75
CA SER A 784 -17.96 8.97 46.70
C SER A 784 -19.34 9.34 47.20
N ALA A 785 -20.42 8.68 46.73
CA ALA A 785 -21.81 9.06 46.98
C ALA A 785 -22.16 9.15 48.47
N ARG A 786 -21.63 8.24 49.31
CA ARG A 786 -21.81 8.32 50.79
C ARG A 786 -21.18 9.56 51.40
N SER A 787 -19.94 9.85 51.01
CA SER A 787 -19.26 11.05 51.53
C SER A 787 -19.98 12.32 51.07
N ILE A 788 -20.54 12.32 49.87
CA ILE A 788 -21.39 13.40 49.36
C ILE A 788 -22.67 13.53 50.19
N SER A 789 -23.33 12.40 50.50
CA SER A 789 -24.55 12.38 51.31
C SER A 789 -24.27 12.87 52.75
N TYR A 790 -23.18 12.46 53.42
CA TYR A 790 -22.79 12.99 54.74
C TYR A 790 -22.58 14.51 54.73
N MET A 791 -21.93 15.06 53.72
CA MET A 791 -21.70 16.50 53.58
C MET A 791 -23.04 17.27 53.45
N LYS A 792 -24.00 16.73 52.67
CA LYS A 792 -25.33 17.30 52.55
C LYS A 792 -26.09 17.29 53.89
N VAL A 793 -25.95 16.20 54.66
CA VAL A 793 -26.54 16.13 56.03
C VAL A 793 -25.91 17.15 56.97
N PHE A 794 -24.62 17.42 56.84
CA PHE A 794 -23.91 18.47 57.57
C PHE A 794 -24.22 19.90 57.10
N GLY A 795 -25.21 20.09 56.21
CA GLY A 795 -25.70 21.40 55.81
C GLY A 795 -24.96 22.06 54.63
N TYR A 796 -24.03 21.36 53.97
CA TYR A 796 -23.37 21.90 52.78
C TYR A 796 -24.36 21.97 51.62
N ARG A 797 -24.36 23.09 50.89
CA ARG A 797 -25.22 23.30 49.72
C ARG A 797 -24.72 22.43 48.53
N ASP A 798 -25.65 22.00 47.68
CA ASP A 798 -25.30 21.18 46.47
C ASP A 798 -24.20 21.80 45.62
N ARG A 799 -24.13 23.14 45.53
CA ARG A 799 -23.08 23.87 44.81
C ARG A 799 -21.69 23.70 45.47
N GLU A 800 -21.64 23.68 46.80
CA GLU A 800 -20.39 23.55 47.55
C GLU A 800 -19.86 22.12 47.47
N VAL A 801 -20.74 21.17 47.61
CA VAL A 801 -20.42 19.73 47.45
C VAL A 801 -19.94 19.44 46.02
N SER A 802 -20.70 19.91 45.01
CA SER A 802 -20.28 19.74 43.60
C SER A 802 -18.94 20.41 43.33
N LYS A 803 -18.70 21.63 43.82
CA LYS A 803 -17.42 22.32 43.63
C LYS A 803 -16.26 21.58 44.29
N LEU A 804 -16.47 20.90 45.39
CA LEU A 804 -15.44 20.15 46.11
C LEU A 804 -15.01 18.88 45.32
N TYR A 805 -15.97 18.08 44.89
CA TYR A 805 -15.70 16.81 44.22
C TYR A 805 -15.34 17.02 42.75
N VAL A 806 -16.10 17.77 41.98
CA VAL A 806 -15.82 18.02 40.55
C VAL A 806 -14.44 18.68 40.40
N ARG A 807 -14.08 19.67 41.26
CA ARG A 807 -12.76 20.33 41.17
C ARG A 807 -11.60 19.36 41.45
N SER A 808 -11.79 18.39 42.35
CA SER A 808 -10.76 17.34 42.60
C SER A 808 -10.61 16.41 41.41
N ILE A 809 -11.72 16.01 40.79
CA ILE A 809 -11.71 15.22 39.56
C ILE A 809 -11.07 16.01 38.42
N THR A 810 -11.42 17.29 38.25
CA THR A 810 -10.82 18.19 37.24
C THR A 810 -9.29 18.22 37.35
N TRP A 811 -8.75 18.42 38.56
CA TRP A 811 -7.31 18.40 38.78
C TRP A 811 -6.69 17.04 38.41
N CYS A 812 -7.34 15.94 38.77
CA CYS A 812 -6.88 14.62 38.38
C CYS A 812 -6.86 14.45 36.85
N VAL A 813 -7.93 14.89 36.18
CA VAL A 813 -8.03 14.82 34.69
C VAL A 813 -6.94 15.66 34.02
N VAL A 814 -6.74 16.91 34.45
CA VAL A 814 -5.71 17.79 33.89
C VAL A 814 -4.31 17.19 34.08
N VAL A 815 -4.01 16.73 35.29
CA VAL A 815 -2.72 16.08 35.61
C VAL A 815 -2.56 14.81 34.77
N SER A 816 -3.61 13.99 34.64
CA SER A 816 -3.56 12.78 33.83
C SER A 816 -3.30 13.07 32.36
N LEU A 817 -4.03 14.04 31.78
CA LEU A 817 -3.86 14.44 30.37
C LEU A 817 -2.44 14.91 30.05
N ILE A 818 -1.77 15.54 31.02
CA ILE A 818 -0.40 16.04 30.82
C ILE A 818 0.63 14.94 31.11
N VAL A 819 0.52 14.26 32.24
CA VAL A 819 1.55 13.32 32.72
C VAL A 819 1.56 12.01 31.96
N CYS A 820 0.41 11.60 31.37
CA CYS A 820 0.36 10.38 30.56
C CYS A 820 0.99 10.53 29.18
N GLN A 821 1.18 11.76 28.65
CA GLN A 821 1.62 11.95 27.25
C GLN A 821 2.93 11.22 26.91
N PRO A 822 4.01 11.29 27.70
CA PRO A 822 5.23 10.55 27.33
C PRO A 822 5.01 9.03 27.24
N LEU A 823 4.22 8.47 28.17
CA LEU A 823 3.90 7.04 28.15
C LEU A 823 3.04 6.67 26.95
N ILE A 824 2.09 7.53 26.59
CA ILE A 824 1.20 7.32 25.44
C ILE A 824 2.00 7.34 24.15
N ILE A 825 2.92 8.31 23.97
CA ILE A 825 3.79 8.41 22.81
C ILE A 825 4.66 7.15 22.66
N VAL A 826 5.33 6.73 23.73
CA VAL A 826 6.14 5.49 23.71
C VAL A 826 5.29 4.26 23.37
N SER A 827 4.08 4.18 23.94
CA SER A 827 3.15 3.06 23.64
C SER A 827 2.69 3.10 22.19
N LEU A 828 2.36 4.28 21.68
CA LEU A 828 1.94 4.48 20.30
C LEU A 828 3.04 4.09 19.32
N THR A 829 4.26 4.57 19.54
CA THR A 829 5.43 4.22 18.72
C THR A 829 5.69 2.71 18.71
N ALA A 830 5.61 2.06 19.89
CA ALA A 830 5.79 0.61 19.96
C ALA A 830 4.71 -0.19 19.23
N ILE A 831 3.46 0.27 19.31
CA ILE A 831 2.32 -0.35 18.59
C ILE A 831 2.50 -0.17 17.08
N PHE A 832 2.84 1.03 16.61
CA PHE A 832 3.07 1.29 15.20
C PHE A 832 4.24 0.48 14.63
N LYS A 833 5.37 0.41 15.34
CA LYS A 833 6.48 -0.45 14.91
C LYS A 833 6.08 -1.91 14.78
N ALA A 834 5.30 -2.43 15.73
CA ALA A 834 4.81 -3.80 15.64
C ALA A 834 3.82 -4.01 14.46
N MET A 835 3.03 -3.00 14.13
CA MET A 835 2.10 -3.01 13.01
C MET A 835 2.82 -2.95 11.67
N LEU A 836 3.82 -2.08 11.54
CA LEU A 836 4.58 -1.88 10.31
C LEU A 836 5.48 -3.07 9.93
N LEU A 837 5.71 -4.02 10.84
CA LEU A 837 6.43 -5.25 10.49
C LEU A 837 5.75 -6.09 9.41
N SER A 838 4.43 -6.00 9.28
CA SER A 838 3.66 -6.68 8.24
C SER A 838 3.30 -5.80 7.05
N TYR A 839 3.68 -4.53 7.07
CA TYR A 839 3.48 -3.56 6.00
C TYR A 839 4.76 -3.40 5.17
N SER A 840 4.66 -3.15 3.86
CA SER A 840 5.81 -2.86 3.02
C SER A 840 6.30 -1.42 3.25
N GLY A 841 7.61 -1.21 3.29
CA GLY A 841 8.20 0.09 3.61
C GLY A 841 8.27 0.38 5.12
N ASN A 842 8.71 1.58 5.49
CA ASN A 842 8.77 2.07 6.87
C ASN A 842 8.22 3.49 6.97
N ILE A 843 7.21 3.65 7.81
CA ILE A 843 6.60 4.96 8.11
C ILE A 843 7.01 5.36 9.52
N GLU A 844 7.85 6.40 9.65
CA GLU A 844 8.19 6.95 10.95
C GLU A 844 6.99 7.65 11.56
N ILE A 845 6.57 7.23 12.77
CA ILE A 845 5.50 7.93 13.47
C ILE A 845 5.98 9.32 13.91
N TYR A 846 5.33 10.34 13.43
CA TYR A 846 5.61 11.72 13.75
C TYR A 846 4.51 12.33 14.63
N VAL A 847 4.87 12.69 15.86
CA VAL A 847 3.95 13.29 16.82
C VAL A 847 4.42 14.69 17.17
N PRO A 848 4.02 15.72 16.41
CA PRO A 848 4.37 17.10 16.71
C PRO A 848 3.73 17.58 18.01
N LEU A 849 4.31 18.62 18.61
CA LEU A 849 3.78 19.24 19.85
C LEU A 849 2.31 19.69 19.68
N THR A 850 1.91 20.08 18.50
CA THR A 850 0.53 20.47 18.16
C THR A 850 -0.45 19.34 18.46
N CYS A 851 -0.19 18.11 18.03
CA CYS A 851 -1.02 16.94 18.33
C CYS A 851 -1.17 16.70 19.83
N ILE A 852 -0.09 16.83 20.59
CA ILE A 852 -0.12 16.68 22.05
C ILE A 852 -1.04 17.75 22.66
N LEU A 853 -0.95 19.00 22.22
CA LEU A 853 -1.81 20.09 22.66
C LEU A 853 -3.27 19.88 22.26
N GLU A 854 -3.52 19.34 21.08
CA GLU A 854 -4.85 18.99 20.59
C GLU A 854 -5.49 17.87 21.41
N VAL A 855 -4.75 16.82 21.75
CA VAL A 855 -5.22 15.75 22.66
C VAL A 855 -5.58 16.32 24.02
N ILE A 856 -4.74 17.19 24.59
CA ILE A 856 -5.00 17.82 25.89
C ILE A 856 -6.23 18.74 25.81
N ALA A 857 -6.33 19.57 24.78
CA ALA A 857 -7.44 20.51 24.58
C ALA A 857 -8.76 19.76 24.34
N THR A 858 -8.79 18.81 23.42
CA THR A 858 -9.96 18.00 23.11
C THR A 858 -10.38 17.14 24.30
N GLY A 859 -9.41 16.49 24.97
CA GLY A 859 -9.65 15.71 26.18
C GLY A 859 -10.23 16.56 27.31
N PHE A 860 -9.73 17.79 27.52
CA PHE A 860 -10.25 18.71 28.51
C PHE A 860 -11.63 19.27 28.14
N ALA A 861 -11.86 19.65 26.87
CA ALA A 861 -13.15 20.10 26.37
C ALA A 861 -14.24 19.02 26.55
N THR A 862 -13.92 17.78 26.18
CA THR A 862 -14.78 16.60 26.37
C THR A 862 -15.09 16.38 27.84
N TYR A 863 -14.08 16.49 28.71
CA TYR A 863 -14.27 16.41 30.15
C TYR A 863 -15.20 17.50 30.67
N LEU A 864 -15.12 18.74 30.19
CA LEU A 864 -16.03 19.81 30.59
C LEU A 864 -17.50 19.48 30.29
N VAL A 865 -17.79 18.90 29.15
CA VAL A 865 -19.14 18.41 28.80
C VAL A 865 -19.59 17.36 29.81
N VAL A 866 -18.74 16.38 30.11
CA VAL A 866 -19.02 15.33 31.09
C VAL A 866 -19.19 15.90 32.50
N ALA A 867 -18.38 16.88 32.91
CA ALA A 867 -18.47 17.52 34.21
C ALA A 867 -19.81 18.23 34.42
N LEU A 868 -20.38 18.85 33.37
CA LEU A 868 -21.72 19.46 33.41
C LEU A 868 -22.82 18.43 33.70
N LEU A 869 -22.71 17.22 33.09
CA LEU A 869 -23.60 16.11 33.34
C LEU A 869 -23.47 15.61 34.78
N HIS A 870 -22.27 15.55 35.33
CA HIS A 870 -22.00 15.09 36.68
C HIS A 870 -22.45 16.06 37.76
N VAL A 871 -22.40 17.38 37.56
CA VAL A 871 -22.99 18.37 38.45
C VAL A 871 -24.50 18.11 38.64
N ARG A 872 -25.21 17.73 37.56
CA ARG A 872 -26.63 17.35 37.65
C ARG A 872 -26.83 16.05 38.44
N HIS A 873 -25.91 15.09 38.30
CA HIS A 873 -25.98 13.81 39.01
C HIS A 873 -25.69 13.94 40.49
N ILE A 874 -24.71 14.72 40.93
CA ILE A 874 -24.37 15.00 42.32
C ILE A 874 -25.57 15.64 43.06
N LYS A 875 -26.31 16.51 42.38
CA LYS A 875 -27.53 17.12 42.95
C LYS A 875 -28.61 16.08 43.27
N LYS A 876 -28.70 14.99 42.52
CA LYS A 876 -29.68 13.91 42.68
C LYS A 876 -29.30 12.86 43.72
N VAL A 877 -28.09 12.91 44.32
CA VAL A 877 -27.69 11.96 45.38
C VAL A 877 -28.59 12.15 46.63
N PRO A 878 -29.34 11.10 47.07
CA PRO A 878 -30.30 11.24 48.15
C PRO A 878 -29.61 11.31 49.50
N LEU A 879 -30.19 12.14 50.41
CA LEU A 879 -29.75 12.27 51.80
C LEU A 879 -29.91 10.95 52.60
N ALA A 880 -30.87 10.11 52.22
CA ALA A 880 -31.16 8.84 52.88
C ALA A 880 -29.95 7.84 52.85
N LEU A 881 -29.00 7.98 51.92
CA LEU A 881 -27.78 7.15 51.89
C LEU A 881 -26.89 7.35 53.13
N ALA A 882 -26.92 8.52 53.75
CA ALA A 882 -26.19 8.79 54.99
C ALA A 882 -26.86 8.16 56.21
N LEU A 883 -28.21 8.03 56.21
CA LEU A 883 -28.97 7.56 57.32
C LEU A 883 -29.15 6.04 57.35
N LYS A 884 -29.05 5.35 56.20
CA LYS A 884 -29.36 3.94 56.05
C LYS A 884 -28.36 2.95 56.70
N ASN A 885 -27.28 3.44 57.29
CA ASN A 885 -26.25 2.67 57.99
C ASN A 885 -25.81 3.28 59.31
N ALA A 886 -26.66 4.09 59.94
CA ALA A 886 -26.44 4.62 61.28
C ALA A 886 -27.12 3.72 62.33
N GLU A 887 -27.80 2.63 61.91
CA GLU A 887 -28.37 1.59 62.79
C GLU A 887 -27.51 0.35 62.82
#